data_a038730bae9053a37dedc2b220fc4bb4
#
_entry.id   a038730bae9053a37dedc2b220fc4bb4
#
_cell.length_a   1.000
_cell.length_b   1.000
_cell.length_c   1.000
_cell.angle_alpha   90.00
_cell.angle_beta   90.00
_cell.angle_gamma   90.00
#
_symmetry.space_group_name_H-M   'P 1'
#
loop_
_entity.id
_entity.type
_entity.pdbx_description
1 polymer ?
#
loop_
_entity_poly.entity_id
_entity_poly.type
_entity_poly.pdbx_seq_one_letter_code
_entity_poly.pdbx_strand_id
1 'polypeptide(L)'
;MIPVYQRNYSWSAEECGKLFEDLLDSMKTGKRHYFGNIVFYAKETNAWAGYSELILIDGQQRVTTTMLLLAAIRDVEEDENKRTRITNTYLLNRNSDTKERVKLKQIETDRDIYESIINGEFDESSDSNAGRNYKTFKRLIRESGIKTDDILNAINNLEVVALDLKLNENKERTESPQIIFESINATGKPLSTADLLRNYLLLGIDDSEQERYYKDYWLIIEKGIGDANISDFINKYLIMKIGDNVNKNTEYAEFKKYLSKNNIEAIGALKDLAHYAKYYGWIQEPEKAKDFDKKVSLQLEDLRELKTASMAPLLLFLLEKADDDAVIGFNSNELLEALAVLESWAFRARVVGALTSGAFNTITSTSLLNNLKRTTEDDYHNQIKFELSNYRTYDIWPNDDDFMEAFKKYNFYKNYNKYVQRKLENFISNDHHNWRPDSIEHIMPETLSADWKKRLGENYSEIHGEYLHTIGNLTPLNMTDNIINSNDPFSVKLPQYKSSSWKLTRDVYDDFKDTEDWGVAEINSRAENLAYKASKIWFGPLQRERQIEADVKKKTDDYRRILAGKLACETIFHIKYTKGENDNGHLIDAKMRIEVINDKPRFIVMAGSRIFPYALEGVKPTFEDKIRKCGWHDEVVLEEDINIFESPSAASCFAVGGSSNGWTWWMNSNGETLDEIVAGDLERSYEE
;
A
#
# COMPACT_ATOMS: atom_id res chain seq x y z
N MET A 1 31.09 -12.99 11.97
CA MET A 1 29.75 -13.54 11.69
C MET A 1 28.80 -12.41 11.30
N ILE A 2 27.96 -12.62 10.32
CA ILE A 2 26.85 -11.71 10.00
C ILE A 2 25.64 -12.19 10.78
N PRO A 3 25.04 -11.35 11.65
CA PRO A 3 23.86 -11.74 12.44
C PRO A 3 22.63 -11.93 11.58
N VAL A 4 21.69 -12.75 12.06
CA VAL A 4 20.43 -13.08 11.35
C VAL A 4 19.50 -11.89 11.11
N TYR A 5 19.65 -10.81 11.86
CA TYR A 5 18.87 -9.59 11.66
C TYR A 5 19.40 -8.68 10.55
N GLN A 6 20.55 -9.00 9.95
CA GLN A 6 21.09 -8.25 8.82
C GLN A 6 20.36 -8.65 7.52
N ARG A 7 20.35 -7.74 6.54
CA ARG A 7 19.74 -8.01 5.24
C ARG A 7 20.56 -9.02 4.44
N ASN A 8 19.89 -9.68 3.52
CA ASN A 8 20.51 -10.55 2.54
C ASN A 8 21.57 -9.82 1.72
N TYR A 9 22.51 -10.55 1.14
CA TYR A 9 23.50 -9.99 0.23
C TYR A 9 22.81 -9.41 -1.01
N SER A 10 22.91 -8.10 -1.19
CA SER A 10 22.12 -7.35 -2.18
C SER A 10 22.93 -6.51 -3.18
N TRP A 11 24.25 -6.50 -3.07
CA TRP A 11 25.07 -5.82 -4.08
C TRP A 11 24.94 -6.52 -5.43
N SER A 12 24.90 -5.74 -6.50
CA SER A 12 24.81 -6.20 -7.88
C SER A 12 26.17 -6.25 -8.56
N ALA A 13 26.18 -6.70 -9.81
CA ALA A 13 27.39 -6.65 -10.64
C ALA A 13 27.94 -5.25 -10.86
N GLU A 14 27.08 -4.20 -10.75
CA GLU A 14 27.50 -2.80 -10.90
C GLU A 14 28.37 -2.36 -9.72
N GLU A 15 27.93 -2.62 -8.47
CA GLU A 15 28.74 -2.30 -7.29
C GLU A 15 30.07 -3.09 -7.28
N CYS A 16 30.04 -4.35 -7.75
CA CYS A 16 31.25 -5.15 -7.91
C CYS A 16 32.21 -4.59 -8.98
N GLY A 17 31.67 -4.13 -10.11
CA GLY A 17 32.43 -3.48 -11.17
C GLY A 17 33.10 -2.21 -10.67
N LYS A 18 32.35 -1.38 -9.95
CA LYS A 18 32.89 -0.16 -9.35
C LYS A 18 34.02 -0.43 -8.35
N LEU A 19 33.83 -1.41 -7.45
CA LEU A 19 34.92 -1.81 -6.55
C LEU A 19 36.15 -2.24 -7.33
N PHE A 20 36.00 -3.01 -8.41
CA PHE A 20 37.14 -3.46 -9.21
C PHE A 20 37.84 -2.29 -9.92
N GLU A 21 37.09 -1.32 -10.46
CA GLU A 21 37.63 -0.06 -11.02
C GLU A 21 38.41 0.75 -9.99
N ASP A 22 37.85 0.92 -8.78
CA ASP A 22 38.51 1.63 -7.67
C ASP A 22 39.85 0.97 -7.28
N LEU A 23 39.90 -0.38 -7.31
CA LEU A 23 41.15 -1.12 -7.11
C LEU A 23 42.17 -0.84 -8.23
N LEU A 24 41.75 -0.83 -9.49
CA LEU A 24 42.63 -0.52 -10.64
C LEU A 24 43.16 0.91 -10.57
N ASP A 25 42.32 1.86 -10.16
CA ASP A 25 42.75 3.25 -10.01
C ASP A 25 43.69 3.45 -8.82
N SER A 26 43.49 2.73 -7.72
CA SER A 26 44.42 2.68 -6.59
C SER A 26 45.80 2.14 -7.03
N MET A 27 45.82 1.11 -7.86
CA MET A 27 47.07 0.55 -8.42
C MET A 27 47.79 1.57 -9.30
N LYS A 28 47.08 2.26 -10.22
CA LYS A 28 47.66 3.26 -11.13
C LYS A 28 48.23 4.48 -10.39
N THR A 29 47.49 4.93 -9.37
CA THR A 29 47.80 6.18 -8.65
C THR A 29 48.71 5.96 -7.45
N GLY A 30 48.83 4.73 -6.94
CA GLY A 30 49.52 4.41 -5.68
C GLY A 30 48.80 4.98 -4.44
N LYS A 31 47.57 5.50 -4.58
CA LYS A 31 46.82 6.07 -3.48
C LYS A 31 45.95 5.02 -2.83
N ARG A 32 45.76 5.14 -1.52
CA ARG A 32 44.82 4.34 -0.77
C ARG A 32 43.37 4.74 -1.12
N HIS A 33 42.47 3.77 -1.12
CA HIS A 33 41.05 3.99 -1.41
C HIS A 33 40.23 3.76 -0.16
N TYR A 34 39.45 4.76 0.23
CA TYR A 34 38.50 4.63 1.36
C TYR A 34 37.28 3.78 0.96
N PHE A 35 37.19 2.61 1.61
CA PHE A 35 36.14 1.61 1.27
C PHE A 35 34.90 1.69 2.20
N GLY A 36 34.93 2.54 3.23
CA GLY A 36 33.82 2.78 4.13
C GLY A 36 34.04 2.29 5.55
N ASN A 37 32.94 2.28 6.33
CA ASN A 37 32.97 1.88 7.74
C ASN A 37 32.73 0.39 7.90
N ILE A 38 33.32 -0.22 8.91
CA ILE A 38 33.02 -1.57 9.40
C ILE A 38 32.78 -1.46 10.90
N VAL A 39 31.60 -1.86 11.35
CA VAL A 39 31.23 -1.80 12.78
C VAL A 39 31.00 -3.22 13.28
N PHE A 40 31.64 -3.55 14.38
CA PHE A 40 31.56 -4.87 14.97
C PHE A 40 31.75 -4.84 16.47
N TYR A 41 31.43 -5.97 17.11
CA TYR A 41 31.85 -6.24 18.47
C TYR A 41 32.36 -7.67 18.59
N ALA A 42 33.26 -7.90 19.56
CA ALA A 42 33.73 -9.23 19.88
C ALA A 42 32.70 -9.96 20.73
N LYS A 43 32.33 -11.20 20.34
CA LYS A 43 31.58 -12.11 21.19
C LYS A 43 32.50 -12.64 22.28
N GLU A 44 32.00 -12.77 23.52
CA GLU A 44 32.76 -13.44 24.58
C GLU A 44 33.02 -14.89 24.15
N THR A 45 34.25 -15.20 23.81
CA THR A 45 34.67 -16.56 23.43
C THR A 45 35.48 -17.21 24.56
N ASN A 46 35.37 -18.52 24.70
CA ASN A 46 36.23 -19.26 25.59
C ASN A 46 37.68 -19.08 25.15
N ALA A 47 38.57 -18.73 26.09
CA ALA A 47 40.01 -18.49 25.84
C ALA A 47 40.75 -19.66 25.15
N TRP A 48 40.15 -20.84 25.11
CA TRP A 48 40.68 -22.06 24.50
C TRP A 48 40.36 -22.22 23.00
N ALA A 49 39.47 -21.38 22.43
CA ALA A 49 39.08 -21.50 21.00
C ALA A 49 40.16 -21.08 20.00
N GLY A 50 41.17 -20.34 20.45
CA GLY A 50 42.26 -19.89 19.58
C GLY A 50 41.90 -18.82 18.52
N TYR A 51 40.67 -18.34 18.52
CA TYR A 51 40.16 -17.24 17.67
C TYR A 51 39.06 -16.46 18.39
N SER A 52 38.83 -15.22 17.98
CA SER A 52 37.72 -14.38 18.47
C SER A 52 36.63 -14.30 17.40
N GLU A 53 35.40 -14.54 17.79
CA GLU A 53 34.23 -14.33 16.93
C GLU A 53 33.82 -12.86 16.97
N LEU A 54 33.81 -12.20 15.79
CA LEU A 54 33.36 -10.83 15.63
C LEU A 54 31.97 -10.81 15.02
N ILE A 55 31.04 -10.12 15.68
CA ILE A 55 29.69 -9.90 15.20
C ILE A 55 29.65 -8.60 14.41
N LEU A 56 29.27 -8.65 13.15
CA LEU A 56 29.29 -7.53 12.22
C LEU A 56 27.98 -6.74 12.27
N ILE A 57 28.03 -5.49 12.73
CA ILE A 57 26.86 -4.60 12.85
C ILE A 57 26.65 -3.80 11.57
N ASP A 58 27.73 -3.31 10.92
CA ASP A 58 27.68 -2.63 9.63
C ASP A 58 28.88 -3.02 8.76
N GLY A 59 28.74 -2.87 7.45
CA GLY A 59 29.75 -3.20 6.46
C GLY A 59 29.64 -4.61 5.87
N GLN A 60 28.60 -5.35 6.16
CA GLN A 60 28.38 -6.73 5.72
C GLN A 60 28.49 -6.88 4.19
N GLN A 61 27.89 -5.98 3.41
CA GLN A 61 27.94 -6.05 1.94
C GLN A 61 29.36 -5.92 1.43
N ARG A 62 30.14 -5.00 2.00
CA ARG A 62 31.56 -4.75 1.65
C ARG A 62 32.41 -5.97 1.98
N VAL A 63 32.28 -6.49 3.21
CA VAL A 63 33.07 -7.66 3.63
C VAL A 63 32.70 -8.88 2.79
N THR A 64 31.42 -9.16 2.55
CA THR A 64 30.97 -10.27 1.70
C THR A 64 31.54 -10.12 0.28
N THR A 65 31.42 -8.93 -0.33
CA THR A 65 31.92 -8.68 -1.69
C THR A 65 33.44 -8.86 -1.77
N THR A 66 34.21 -8.39 -0.76
CA THR A 66 35.64 -8.62 -0.70
C THR A 66 36.00 -10.11 -0.62
N MET A 67 35.21 -10.89 0.17
CA MET A 67 35.43 -12.35 0.26
C MET A 67 35.14 -13.05 -1.07
N LEU A 68 34.07 -12.64 -1.80
CA LEU A 68 33.76 -13.14 -3.14
C LEU A 68 34.85 -12.80 -4.16
N LEU A 69 35.42 -11.59 -4.09
CA LEU A 69 36.58 -11.18 -4.92
C LEU A 69 37.80 -12.03 -4.61
N LEU A 70 38.11 -12.28 -3.34
CA LEU A 70 39.24 -13.12 -2.93
C LEU A 70 39.06 -14.57 -3.38
N ALA A 71 37.84 -15.10 -3.35
CA ALA A 71 37.52 -16.42 -3.89
C ALA A 71 37.71 -16.47 -5.42
N ALA A 72 37.25 -15.41 -6.13
CA ALA A 72 37.44 -15.30 -7.57
C ALA A 72 38.93 -15.20 -7.97
N ILE A 73 39.75 -14.45 -7.22
CA ILE A 73 41.19 -14.37 -7.41
C ILE A 73 41.83 -15.77 -7.23
N ARG A 74 41.46 -16.49 -6.14
CA ARG A 74 41.93 -17.86 -5.92
C ARG A 74 41.62 -18.75 -7.13
N ASP A 75 40.42 -18.68 -7.67
CA ASP A 75 39.98 -19.63 -8.70
C ASP A 75 40.46 -19.23 -10.12
N VAL A 76 40.96 -18.01 -10.31
CA VAL A 76 41.61 -17.59 -11.54
C VAL A 76 43.15 -17.82 -11.49
N GLU A 77 43.74 -17.89 -10.30
CA GLU A 77 45.16 -18.16 -10.10
C GLU A 77 45.53 -19.58 -10.58
N GLU A 78 46.63 -19.72 -11.31
CA GLU A 78 47.12 -20.99 -11.86
C GLU A 78 48.03 -21.74 -10.89
N ASP A 79 48.79 -21.01 -10.06
CA ASP A 79 49.74 -21.57 -9.09
C ASP A 79 48.99 -22.13 -7.87
N GLU A 80 49.06 -23.47 -7.70
CA GLU A 80 48.39 -24.16 -6.61
C GLU A 80 48.85 -23.74 -5.21
N ASN A 81 50.12 -23.36 -5.04
CA ASN A 81 50.64 -22.86 -3.77
C ASN A 81 50.03 -21.50 -3.42
N LYS A 82 49.86 -20.63 -4.42
CA LYS A 82 49.21 -19.33 -4.25
C LYS A 82 47.70 -19.52 -3.94
N ARG A 83 47.02 -20.40 -4.65
CA ARG A 83 45.61 -20.76 -4.37
C ARG A 83 45.44 -21.21 -2.93
N THR A 84 46.30 -22.14 -2.49
CA THR A 84 46.32 -22.65 -1.11
C THR A 84 46.59 -21.54 -0.11
N ARG A 85 47.51 -20.64 -0.42
CA ARG A 85 47.86 -19.49 0.43
C ARG A 85 46.64 -18.54 0.56
N ILE A 86 45.96 -18.17 -0.53
CA ILE A 86 44.77 -17.31 -0.51
C ILE A 86 43.69 -17.96 0.34
N THR A 87 43.38 -19.23 0.10
CA THR A 87 42.37 -20.00 0.84
C THR A 87 42.62 -19.93 2.34
N ASN A 88 43.86 -20.25 2.75
CA ASN A 88 44.18 -20.39 4.16
C ASN A 88 44.40 -19.04 4.86
N THR A 89 44.81 -18.01 4.12
CA THR A 89 45.03 -16.67 4.70
C THR A 89 43.70 -15.90 4.84
N TYR A 90 42.81 -15.99 3.87
CA TYR A 90 41.66 -15.09 3.79
C TYR A 90 40.33 -15.79 3.91
N LEU A 91 40.15 -17.01 3.38
CA LEU A 91 38.87 -17.61 3.21
C LEU A 91 38.50 -18.61 4.31
N LEU A 92 39.42 -19.50 4.68
CA LEU A 92 39.18 -20.58 5.62
C LEU A 92 40.05 -20.45 6.89
N ASN A 93 39.50 -20.89 8.01
CA ASN A 93 40.21 -21.05 9.27
C ASN A 93 40.83 -22.45 9.34
N ARG A 94 42.16 -22.53 9.35
CA ARG A 94 42.89 -23.81 9.38
C ARG A 94 42.71 -24.61 10.68
N ASN A 95 42.38 -23.93 11.76
CA ASN A 95 42.32 -24.51 13.10
C ASN A 95 40.95 -25.01 13.48
N SER A 96 40.02 -25.00 12.54
CA SER A 96 38.64 -25.45 12.78
C SER A 96 38.26 -26.60 11.82
N ASP A 97 37.91 -27.74 12.41
CA ASP A 97 37.41 -28.93 11.70
C ASP A 97 35.87 -28.94 11.62
N THR A 98 35.23 -27.89 12.07
CA THR A 98 33.77 -27.79 12.27
C THR A 98 33.10 -26.81 11.30
N LYS A 99 31.81 -26.56 11.52
CA LYS A 99 31.01 -25.54 10.83
C LYS A 99 31.60 -24.10 10.88
N GLU A 100 32.63 -23.88 11.68
CA GLU A 100 33.34 -22.59 11.85
C GLU A 100 34.56 -22.47 10.92
N ARG A 101 34.68 -23.35 9.93
CA ARG A 101 35.79 -23.37 8.99
C ARG A 101 35.85 -22.11 8.11
N VAL A 102 34.70 -21.57 7.70
CA VAL A 102 34.61 -20.37 6.87
C VAL A 102 34.81 -19.11 7.72
N LYS A 103 35.75 -18.22 7.32
CA LYS A 103 36.08 -17.03 8.12
C LYS A 103 34.95 -16.00 8.21
N LEU A 104 34.13 -15.86 7.18
CA LEU A 104 32.93 -15.04 7.22
C LEU A 104 31.69 -15.95 7.18
N LYS A 105 30.99 -16.03 8.27
CA LYS A 105 29.74 -16.81 8.38
C LYS A 105 28.57 -15.95 7.93
N GLN A 106 27.87 -16.43 6.90
CA GLN A 106 26.69 -15.75 6.34
C GLN A 106 25.42 -16.09 7.08
N ILE A 107 24.36 -15.28 6.84
CA ILE A 107 23.00 -15.59 7.25
C ILE A 107 22.50 -16.84 6.51
N GLU A 108 21.46 -17.48 7.04
CA GLU A 108 21.02 -18.80 6.57
C GLU A 108 20.62 -18.81 5.07
N THR A 109 19.98 -17.75 4.59
CA THR A 109 19.52 -17.63 3.20
C THR A 109 20.66 -17.55 2.17
N ASP A 110 21.78 -16.95 2.53
CA ASP A 110 22.94 -16.79 1.65
C ASP A 110 24.03 -17.86 1.88
N ARG A 111 23.94 -18.62 2.98
CA ARG A 111 24.99 -19.48 3.50
C ARG A 111 25.44 -20.55 2.52
N ASP A 112 24.52 -21.36 2.02
CA ASP A 112 24.87 -22.54 1.23
C ASP A 112 25.61 -22.16 -0.04
N ILE A 113 25.15 -21.14 -0.74
CA ILE A 113 25.78 -20.67 -1.97
C ILE A 113 27.12 -19.98 -1.67
N TYR A 114 27.15 -19.14 -0.64
CA TYR A 114 28.40 -18.49 -0.24
C TYR A 114 29.45 -19.50 0.17
N GLU A 115 29.12 -20.50 0.99
CA GLU A 115 30.03 -21.54 1.43
C GLU A 115 30.51 -22.42 0.26
N SER A 116 29.66 -22.72 -0.70
CA SER A 116 30.06 -23.45 -1.92
C SER A 116 31.11 -22.67 -2.73
N ILE A 117 30.96 -21.33 -2.85
CA ILE A 117 31.94 -20.47 -3.50
C ILE A 117 33.26 -20.47 -2.72
N ILE A 118 33.20 -20.28 -1.41
CA ILE A 118 34.41 -20.24 -0.57
C ILE A 118 35.15 -21.57 -0.56
N ASN A 119 34.44 -22.70 -0.58
CA ASN A 119 35.04 -24.05 -0.64
C ASN A 119 35.51 -24.44 -2.05
N GLY A 120 35.15 -23.68 -3.09
CA GLY A 120 35.50 -24.02 -4.49
C GLY A 120 34.59 -25.08 -5.11
N GLU A 121 33.39 -25.26 -4.59
CA GLU A 121 32.38 -26.25 -4.99
C GLU A 121 31.17 -25.59 -5.67
N PHE A 122 31.31 -24.35 -6.13
CA PHE A 122 30.19 -23.57 -6.64
C PHE A 122 29.63 -24.10 -7.97
N ASP A 123 28.34 -24.33 -8.02
CA ASP A 123 27.61 -24.63 -9.25
C ASP A 123 27.37 -23.37 -10.07
N GLU A 124 27.99 -23.29 -11.25
CA GLU A 124 27.88 -22.13 -12.15
C GLU A 124 26.46 -21.92 -12.73
N SER A 125 25.54 -22.87 -12.59
CA SER A 125 24.13 -22.72 -12.99
C SER A 125 23.32 -21.87 -12.01
N SER A 126 23.82 -21.65 -10.79
CA SER A 126 23.16 -20.85 -9.77
C SER A 126 23.01 -19.38 -10.19
N ASP A 127 21.79 -18.85 -10.02
CA ASP A 127 21.42 -17.45 -10.32
C ASP A 127 21.27 -16.57 -9.07
N SER A 128 21.99 -16.85 -8.01
CA SER A 128 22.05 -16.01 -6.82
C SER A 128 22.89 -14.74 -7.02
N ASN A 129 22.64 -13.69 -6.20
CA ASN A 129 23.47 -12.48 -6.23
C ASN A 129 24.94 -12.77 -5.95
N ALA A 130 25.23 -13.60 -4.94
CA ALA A 130 26.60 -14.00 -4.62
C ALA A 130 27.26 -14.74 -5.79
N GLY A 131 26.53 -15.67 -6.44
CA GLY A 131 27.02 -16.40 -7.61
C GLY A 131 27.25 -15.51 -8.82
N ARG A 132 26.32 -14.58 -9.14
CA ARG A 132 26.50 -13.60 -10.22
C ARG A 132 27.71 -12.70 -10.00
N ASN A 133 27.88 -12.21 -8.79
CA ASN A 133 28.99 -11.32 -8.44
C ASN A 133 30.34 -12.01 -8.44
N TYR A 134 30.39 -13.26 -7.95
CA TYR A 134 31.58 -14.09 -8.06
C TYR A 134 31.96 -14.34 -9.54
N LYS A 135 31.00 -14.70 -10.41
CA LYS A 135 31.24 -14.86 -11.86
C LYS A 135 31.70 -13.55 -12.50
N THR A 136 31.12 -12.41 -12.08
CA THR A 136 31.53 -11.08 -12.54
C THR A 136 32.99 -10.80 -12.21
N PHE A 137 33.43 -11.07 -10.97
CA PHE A 137 34.82 -10.90 -10.59
C PHE A 137 35.75 -11.82 -11.37
N LYS A 138 35.42 -13.12 -11.55
CA LYS A 138 36.22 -14.03 -12.40
C LYS A 138 36.40 -13.49 -13.81
N ARG A 139 35.36 -12.92 -14.41
CA ARG A 139 35.40 -12.29 -15.73
C ARG A 139 36.28 -11.05 -15.72
N LEU A 140 36.06 -10.12 -14.81
CA LEU A 140 36.84 -8.87 -14.72
C LEU A 140 38.33 -9.13 -14.50
N ILE A 141 38.70 -10.07 -13.64
CA ILE A 141 40.11 -10.45 -13.41
C ILE A 141 40.74 -10.96 -14.72
N ARG A 142 40.06 -11.86 -15.44
CA ARG A 142 40.57 -12.41 -16.70
C ARG A 142 40.69 -11.33 -17.79
N GLU A 143 39.68 -10.50 -17.95
CA GLU A 143 39.65 -9.43 -18.95
C GLU A 143 40.67 -8.33 -18.68
N SER A 144 41.02 -8.06 -17.41
CA SER A 144 42.00 -7.05 -17.04
C SER A 144 43.44 -7.41 -17.47
N GLY A 145 43.75 -8.69 -17.61
CA GLY A 145 45.10 -9.18 -17.88
C GLY A 145 46.12 -8.91 -16.75
N ILE A 146 45.66 -8.45 -15.58
CA ILE A 146 46.50 -8.11 -14.43
C ILE A 146 46.78 -9.37 -13.61
N LYS A 147 48.04 -9.48 -13.11
CA LYS A 147 48.42 -10.60 -12.26
C LYS A 147 47.62 -10.60 -10.95
N THR A 148 47.21 -11.76 -10.50
CA THR A 148 46.49 -11.97 -9.26
C THR A 148 47.21 -11.39 -8.03
N ASP A 149 48.52 -11.47 -7.95
CA ASP A 149 49.35 -10.84 -6.89
C ASP A 149 49.16 -9.32 -6.84
N ASP A 150 49.08 -8.67 -8.01
CA ASP A 150 48.93 -7.20 -8.07
C ASP A 150 47.55 -6.79 -7.62
N ILE A 151 46.48 -7.57 -7.96
CA ILE A 151 45.12 -7.35 -7.48
C ILE A 151 45.05 -7.57 -5.96
N LEU A 152 45.69 -8.60 -5.43
CA LEU A 152 45.78 -8.84 -3.99
C LEU A 152 46.47 -7.68 -3.26
N ASN A 153 47.56 -7.14 -3.85
CA ASN A 153 48.22 -5.98 -3.30
C ASN A 153 47.35 -4.72 -3.35
N ALA A 154 46.50 -4.57 -4.38
CA ALA A 154 45.55 -3.46 -4.45
C ALA A 154 44.47 -3.55 -3.36
N ILE A 155 44.00 -4.76 -3.02
CA ILE A 155 43.07 -4.94 -1.89
C ILE A 155 43.69 -4.46 -0.57
N ASN A 156 45.03 -4.61 -0.37
CA ASN A 156 45.70 -4.08 0.81
C ASN A 156 45.72 -2.53 0.88
N ASN A 157 45.42 -1.85 -0.22
CA ASN A 157 45.31 -0.39 -0.26
C ASN A 157 43.90 0.11 0.07
N LEU A 158 42.93 -0.79 0.28
CA LEU A 158 41.62 -0.41 0.78
C LEU A 158 41.73 0.02 2.24
N GLU A 159 41.22 1.21 2.54
CA GLU A 159 41.13 1.74 3.90
C GLU A 159 39.70 1.66 4.42
N VAL A 160 39.55 1.17 5.64
CA VAL A 160 38.26 1.11 6.34
C VAL A 160 38.39 1.83 7.69
N VAL A 161 37.30 2.46 8.11
CA VAL A 161 37.18 2.89 9.50
C VAL A 161 36.54 1.74 10.27
N ALA A 162 37.32 1.11 11.14
CA ALA A 162 36.84 0.00 11.97
C ALA A 162 36.40 0.53 13.34
N LEU A 163 35.11 0.35 13.66
CA LEU A 163 34.54 0.72 14.96
C LEU A 163 34.26 -0.55 15.76
N ASP A 164 35.05 -0.73 16.82
CA ASP A 164 34.89 -1.84 17.76
C ASP A 164 34.04 -1.38 18.96
N LEU A 165 32.81 -1.94 19.08
CA LEU A 165 31.87 -1.63 20.17
C LEU A 165 32.21 -2.45 21.42
N LYS A 166 33.21 -2.00 22.17
CA LYS A 166 33.65 -2.68 23.38
C LYS A 166 32.61 -2.57 24.51
N LEU A 167 32.59 -3.57 25.37
CA LEU A 167 31.92 -3.50 26.67
C LEU A 167 32.70 -2.59 27.61
N ASN A 168 31.99 -1.85 28.49
CA ASN A 168 32.63 -1.11 29.58
C ASN A 168 33.20 -2.07 30.66
N GLU A 169 33.87 -1.51 31.67
CA GLU A 169 34.46 -2.29 32.78
C GLU A 169 33.39 -3.10 33.58
N ASN A 170 32.12 -2.69 33.54
CA ASN A 170 30.98 -3.39 34.14
C ASN A 170 30.33 -4.43 33.22
N LYS A 171 30.92 -4.74 32.05
CA LYS A 171 30.38 -5.61 31.02
C LYS A 171 29.06 -5.07 30.39
N GLU A 172 28.78 -3.80 30.54
CA GLU A 172 27.66 -3.11 29.89
C GLU A 172 28.17 -2.35 28.67
N ARG A 173 27.36 -2.27 27.61
CA ARG A 173 27.68 -1.43 26.45
C ARG A 173 27.35 0.01 26.74
N THR A 174 28.27 0.91 26.45
CA THR A 174 28.12 2.36 26.66
C THR A 174 26.98 2.94 25.85
N GLU A 175 26.71 2.39 24.67
CA GLU A 175 25.58 2.73 23.82
C GLU A 175 24.97 1.46 23.21
N SER A 176 23.65 1.49 22.99
CA SER A 176 22.97 0.38 22.33
C SER A 176 23.50 0.21 20.91
N PRO A 177 23.88 -1.02 20.47
CA PRO A 177 24.28 -1.31 19.09
C PRO A 177 23.26 -0.82 18.07
N GLN A 178 22.00 -0.75 18.46
CA GLN A 178 20.90 -0.25 17.63
C GLN A 178 20.99 1.25 17.38
N ILE A 179 21.27 2.08 18.39
CA ILE A 179 21.43 3.53 18.23
C ILE A 179 22.61 3.81 17.28
N ILE A 180 23.69 3.06 17.45
CA ILE A 180 24.88 3.18 16.58
C ILE A 180 24.53 2.76 15.14
N PHE A 181 23.83 1.64 15.00
CA PHE A 181 23.36 1.16 13.68
C PHE A 181 22.45 2.18 12.98
N GLU A 182 21.46 2.74 13.68
CA GLU A 182 20.56 3.77 13.15
C GLU A 182 21.34 5.03 12.73
N SER A 183 22.30 5.48 13.55
CA SER A 183 23.11 6.68 13.29
C SER A 183 24.03 6.53 12.08
N ILE A 184 24.66 5.38 11.91
CA ILE A 184 25.58 5.11 10.80
C ILE A 184 24.83 4.94 9.49
N ASN A 185 23.69 4.24 9.51
CA ASN A 185 22.88 4.02 8.31
C ASN A 185 22.18 5.28 7.80
N ALA A 186 22.03 6.31 8.63
CA ALA A 186 21.52 7.62 8.19
C ALA A 186 22.41 8.29 7.11
N THR A 187 23.67 7.87 6.95
CA THR A 187 24.65 8.46 6.02
C THR A 187 24.95 7.56 4.80
N GLY A 188 24.42 6.33 4.75
CA GLY A 188 24.69 5.32 3.71
C GLY A 188 23.55 5.13 2.70
N LYS A 189 23.57 3.99 1.96
CA LYS A 189 22.44 3.56 1.13
C LYS A 189 21.24 3.31 2.06
N PRO A 190 20.10 3.99 1.85
CA PRO A 190 18.97 3.87 2.76
C PRO A 190 18.54 2.41 2.94
N LEU A 191 18.34 1.99 4.19
CA LEU A 191 17.73 0.72 4.52
C LEU A 191 16.22 0.80 4.28
N SER A 192 15.62 -0.31 3.88
CA SER A 192 14.16 -0.42 3.83
C SER A 192 13.56 -0.39 5.24
N THR A 193 12.28 -0.04 5.36
CA THR A 193 11.55 -0.16 6.64
C THR A 193 11.63 -1.57 7.18
N ALA A 194 11.55 -2.58 6.33
CA ALA A 194 11.70 -3.99 6.69
C ALA A 194 13.06 -4.28 7.35
N ASP A 195 14.16 -3.79 6.76
CA ASP A 195 15.50 -3.97 7.33
C ASP A 195 15.66 -3.30 8.68
N LEU A 196 15.17 -2.06 8.81
CA LEU A 196 15.19 -1.31 10.06
C LEU A 196 14.41 -2.01 11.17
N LEU A 197 13.22 -2.51 10.84
CA LEU A 197 12.38 -3.20 11.82
C LEU A 197 12.90 -4.58 12.19
N ARG A 198 13.42 -5.36 11.23
CA ARG A 198 14.09 -6.62 11.53
C ARG A 198 15.23 -6.42 12.53
N ASN A 199 16.08 -5.42 12.27
CA ASN A 199 17.14 -5.06 13.19
C ASN A 199 16.58 -4.65 14.56
N TYR A 200 15.59 -3.75 14.59
CA TYR A 200 14.99 -3.26 15.84
C TYR A 200 14.42 -4.40 16.71
N LEU A 201 13.70 -5.32 16.08
CA LEU A 201 13.01 -6.38 16.80
C LEU A 201 13.94 -7.50 17.24
N LEU A 202 15.01 -7.79 16.50
CA LEU A 202 15.91 -8.91 16.81
C LEU A 202 17.18 -8.50 17.57
N LEU A 203 17.71 -7.29 17.34
CA LEU A 203 18.97 -6.86 17.96
C LEU A 203 18.90 -6.77 19.50
N GLY A 204 17.71 -6.51 20.07
CA GLY A 204 17.49 -6.46 21.51
C GLY A 204 17.30 -7.82 22.20
N ILE A 205 17.31 -8.90 21.41
CA ILE A 205 17.13 -10.27 21.91
C ILE A 205 18.50 -10.90 22.20
N ASP A 206 18.59 -11.77 23.21
CA ASP A 206 19.81 -12.52 23.51
C ASP A 206 20.29 -13.32 22.29
N ASP A 207 21.60 -13.29 21.99
CA ASP A 207 22.21 -13.94 20.83
C ASP A 207 21.80 -15.42 20.69
N SER A 208 21.60 -16.14 21.78
CA SER A 208 21.16 -17.53 21.79
C SER A 208 19.73 -17.74 21.27
N GLU A 209 18.88 -16.72 21.42
CA GLU A 209 17.46 -16.72 21.04
C GLU A 209 17.20 -16.07 19.70
N GLN A 210 18.10 -15.18 19.22
CA GLN A 210 17.93 -14.43 17.97
C GLN A 210 17.69 -15.34 16.76
N GLU A 211 18.50 -16.40 16.61
CA GLU A 211 18.39 -17.34 15.49
C GLU A 211 17.06 -18.10 15.53
N ARG A 212 16.60 -18.47 16.74
CA ARG A 212 15.31 -19.12 16.93
C ARG A 212 14.16 -18.20 16.53
N TYR A 213 14.12 -16.97 17.06
CA TYR A 213 13.03 -16.03 16.73
C TYR A 213 13.04 -15.57 15.29
N TYR A 214 14.23 -15.45 14.70
CA TYR A 214 14.33 -15.21 13.25
C TYR A 214 13.66 -16.36 12.47
N LYS A 215 13.98 -17.63 12.77
CA LYS A 215 13.43 -18.80 12.09
C LYS A 215 11.94 -19.00 12.35
N ASP A 216 11.51 -18.80 13.60
CA ASP A 216 10.15 -19.07 14.03
C ASP A 216 9.16 -17.99 13.55
N TYR A 217 9.62 -16.75 13.30
CA TYR A 217 8.73 -15.63 12.99
C TYR A 217 9.16 -14.85 11.74
N TRP A 218 10.37 -14.28 11.72
CA TRP A 218 10.75 -13.39 10.63
C TRP A 218 10.92 -14.12 9.30
N LEU A 219 11.56 -15.27 9.29
CA LEU A 219 11.72 -16.10 8.10
C LEU A 219 10.37 -16.58 7.53
N ILE A 220 9.36 -16.78 8.40
CA ILE A 220 7.99 -17.07 7.96
C ILE A 220 7.41 -15.89 7.18
N ILE A 221 7.64 -14.65 7.65
CA ILE A 221 7.24 -13.43 6.94
C ILE A 221 7.94 -13.38 5.57
N GLU A 222 9.27 -13.51 5.54
CA GLU A 222 10.06 -13.48 4.30
C GLU A 222 9.57 -14.51 3.27
N LYS A 223 9.37 -15.75 3.69
CA LYS A 223 8.88 -16.82 2.83
C LYS A 223 7.41 -16.68 2.42
N GLY A 224 6.60 -16.12 3.30
CA GLY A 224 5.15 -15.96 3.09
C GLY A 224 4.80 -14.90 2.06
N ILE A 225 5.51 -13.77 2.08
CA ILE A 225 5.18 -12.58 1.28
C ILE A 225 6.31 -12.09 0.37
N GLY A 226 7.53 -12.59 0.54
CA GLY A 226 8.73 -12.18 -0.21
C GLY A 226 9.30 -10.85 0.26
N ASP A 227 10.63 -10.73 0.28
CA ASP A 227 11.38 -9.60 0.83
C ASP A 227 10.93 -8.23 0.29
N ALA A 228 10.64 -8.15 -1.02
CA ALA A 228 10.23 -6.90 -1.66
C ALA A 228 8.90 -6.33 -1.12
N ASN A 229 8.05 -7.17 -0.56
CA ASN A 229 6.71 -6.80 -0.10
C ASN A 229 6.64 -6.52 1.41
N ILE A 230 7.68 -6.82 2.17
CA ILE A 230 7.64 -6.72 3.65
C ILE A 230 7.40 -5.28 4.09
N SER A 231 8.05 -4.29 3.48
CA SER A 231 7.83 -2.87 3.85
C SER A 231 6.38 -2.43 3.59
N ASP A 232 5.77 -2.84 2.47
CA ASP A 232 4.37 -2.50 2.20
C ASP A 232 3.43 -3.24 3.17
N PHE A 233 3.71 -4.50 3.48
CA PHE A 233 3.00 -5.25 4.53
C PHE A 233 3.03 -4.54 5.88
N ILE A 234 4.21 -4.11 6.34
CA ILE A 234 4.37 -3.39 7.60
C ILE A 234 3.53 -2.11 7.62
N ASN A 235 3.50 -1.37 6.51
CA ASN A 235 2.65 -0.18 6.36
C ASN A 235 1.17 -0.53 6.53
N LYS A 236 0.67 -1.54 5.83
CA LYS A 236 -0.74 -1.95 5.90
C LYS A 236 -1.11 -2.48 7.29
N TYR A 237 -0.22 -3.28 7.87
CA TYR A 237 -0.37 -3.76 9.24
C TYR A 237 -0.45 -2.60 10.25
N LEU A 238 0.45 -1.63 10.13
CA LEU A 238 0.49 -0.49 11.05
C LEU A 238 -0.75 0.40 10.91
N ILE A 239 -1.19 0.68 9.69
CA ILE A 239 -2.46 1.38 9.42
C ILE A 239 -3.63 0.60 10.06
N MET A 240 -3.66 -0.72 9.88
CA MET A 240 -4.69 -1.55 10.49
C MET A 240 -4.65 -1.44 12.02
N LYS A 241 -3.49 -1.51 12.66
CA LYS A 241 -3.39 -1.44 14.13
C LYS A 241 -3.73 -0.07 14.69
N ILE A 242 -3.21 1.00 14.08
CA ILE A 242 -3.41 2.39 14.54
C ILE A 242 -4.80 2.93 14.17
N GLY A 243 -5.33 2.55 13.01
CA GLY A 243 -6.58 3.08 12.47
C GLY A 243 -6.44 4.45 11.80
N ASP A 244 -5.23 4.84 11.44
CA ASP A 244 -4.93 6.12 10.76
C ASP A 244 -3.86 5.91 9.67
N ASN A 245 -3.78 6.85 8.74
CA ASN A 245 -2.79 6.79 7.68
C ASN A 245 -1.37 6.94 8.22
N VAL A 246 -0.47 6.12 7.72
CA VAL A 246 0.94 6.12 8.08
C VAL A 246 1.77 6.51 6.86
N ASN A 247 2.56 7.59 7.00
CA ASN A 247 3.45 8.04 5.93
C ASN A 247 4.64 7.08 5.81
N LYS A 248 4.96 6.66 4.58
CA LYS A 248 6.09 5.75 4.31
C LYS A 248 7.44 6.26 4.83
N ASN A 249 7.64 7.57 4.88
CA ASN A 249 8.90 8.16 5.37
C ASN A 249 9.01 8.15 6.92
N THR A 250 7.91 8.02 7.64
CA THR A 250 7.88 8.02 9.13
C THR A 250 7.47 6.65 9.70
N GLU A 251 7.26 5.67 8.87
CA GLU A 251 6.72 4.36 9.19
C GLU A 251 7.49 3.64 10.29
N TYR A 252 8.82 3.66 10.23
CA TYR A 252 9.68 3.08 11.27
C TYR A 252 9.49 3.77 12.64
N ALA A 253 9.43 5.10 12.65
CA ALA A 253 9.22 5.87 13.87
C ALA A 253 7.81 5.64 14.45
N GLU A 254 6.79 5.61 13.60
CA GLU A 254 5.41 5.32 14.03
C GLU A 254 5.26 3.89 14.55
N PHE A 255 5.97 2.91 13.98
CA PHE A 255 5.99 1.54 14.50
C PHE A 255 6.59 1.48 15.91
N LYS A 256 7.74 2.12 16.16
CA LYS A 256 8.36 2.21 17.49
C LYS A 256 7.42 2.88 18.49
N LYS A 257 6.78 3.97 18.09
CA LYS A 257 5.79 4.69 18.91
C LYS A 257 4.57 3.81 19.23
N TYR A 258 4.07 3.06 18.26
CA TYR A 258 2.97 2.10 18.47
C TYR A 258 3.33 1.03 19.51
N LEU A 259 4.52 0.42 19.40
CA LEU A 259 4.98 -0.57 20.37
C LEU A 259 5.10 0.03 21.78
N SER A 260 5.75 1.19 21.91
CA SER A 260 5.95 1.88 23.19
C SER A 260 4.61 2.28 23.84
N LYS A 261 3.70 2.87 23.05
CA LYS A 261 2.38 3.31 23.53
C LYS A 261 1.53 2.15 24.08
N ASN A 262 1.66 0.96 23.48
CA ASN A 262 0.86 -0.22 23.84
C ASN A 262 1.63 -1.22 24.73
N ASN A 263 2.84 -0.88 25.19
CA ASN A 263 3.72 -1.74 25.97
C ASN A 263 3.94 -3.13 25.32
N ILE A 264 4.16 -3.14 24.00
CA ILE A 264 4.39 -4.38 23.24
C ILE A 264 5.89 -4.64 23.18
N GLU A 265 6.32 -5.79 23.68
CA GLU A 265 7.71 -6.25 23.57
C GLU A 265 8.04 -6.72 22.15
N ALA A 266 9.33 -6.70 21.78
CA ALA A 266 9.81 -7.09 20.45
C ALA A 266 9.34 -8.50 20.03
N ILE A 267 9.34 -9.45 20.95
CA ILE A 267 8.88 -10.83 20.70
C ILE A 267 7.38 -10.86 20.41
N GLY A 268 6.59 -10.09 21.13
CA GLY A 268 5.15 -9.94 20.90
C GLY A 268 4.87 -9.37 19.51
N ALA A 269 5.62 -8.34 19.11
CA ALA A 269 5.53 -7.73 17.80
C ALA A 269 5.92 -8.69 16.66
N LEU A 270 6.98 -9.50 16.83
CA LEU A 270 7.39 -10.52 15.87
C LEU A 270 6.31 -11.57 15.65
N LYS A 271 5.70 -12.07 16.73
CA LYS A 271 4.61 -13.05 16.68
C LYS A 271 3.41 -12.49 15.94
N ASP A 272 3.02 -11.26 16.28
CA ASP A 272 1.87 -10.59 15.69
C ASP A 272 2.11 -10.31 14.19
N LEU A 273 3.30 -9.82 13.81
CA LEU A 273 3.66 -9.66 12.40
C LEU A 273 3.63 -10.99 11.63
N ALA A 274 4.19 -12.07 12.18
CA ALA A 274 4.17 -13.38 11.53
C ALA A 274 2.74 -13.92 11.35
N HIS A 275 1.86 -13.68 12.32
CA HIS A 275 0.45 -14.02 12.23
C HIS A 275 -0.25 -13.29 11.07
N TYR A 276 -0.09 -11.96 10.98
CA TYR A 276 -0.73 -11.17 9.91
C TYR A 276 -0.07 -11.33 8.54
N ALA A 277 1.20 -11.75 8.47
CA ALA A 277 1.86 -12.03 7.20
C ALA A 277 1.17 -13.14 6.40
N LYS A 278 0.56 -14.13 7.07
CA LYS A 278 -0.29 -15.16 6.46
C LYS A 278 -1.42 -14.53 5.64
N TYR A 279 -2.18 -13.61 6.24
CA TYR A 279 -3.31 -12.96 5.58
C TYR A 279 -2.88 -11.99 4.49
N TYR A 280 -1.79 -11.26 4.71
CA TYR A 280 -1.22 -10.41 3.67
C TYR A 280 -0.75 -11.24 2.46
N GLY A 281 -0.17 -12.41 2.71
CA GLY A 281 0.16 -13.38 1.66
C GLY A 281 -1.08 -13.81 0.86
N TRP A 282 -2.23 -14.02 1.50
CA TRP A 282 -3.49 -14.33 0.82
C TRP A 282 -4.02 -13.15 -0.01
N ILE A 283 -3.85 -11.92 0.46
CA ILE A 283 -4.25 -10.72 -0.30
C ILE A 283 -3.38 -10.55 -1.56
N GLN A 284 -2.08 -10.81 -1.47
CA GLN A 284 -1.15 -10.69 -2.60
C GLN A 284 -1.26 -11.86 -3.59
N GLU A 285 -1.39 -13.06 -3.07
CA GLU A 285 -1.45 -14.32 -3.81
C GLU A 285 -2.66 -15.13 -3.32
N PRO A 286 -3.87 -14.81 -3.82
CA PRO A 286 -5.12 -15.40 -3.32
C PRO A 286 -5.18 -16.93 -3.33
N GLU A 287 -4.44 -17.58 -4.21
CA GLU A 287 -4.33 -19.04 -4.25
C GLU A 287 -3.76 -19.67 -2.97
N LYS A 288 -3.02 -18.91 -2.16
CA LYS A 288 -2.54 -19.33 -0.85
C LYS A 288 -3.67 -19.48 0.18
N ALA A 289 -4.83 -18.88 -0.06
CA ALA A 289 -6.02 -18.99 0.79
C ALA A 289 -6.89 -20.24 0.50
N LYS A 290 -6.54 -21.08 -0.49
CA LYS A 290 -7.38 -22.22 -0.91
C LYS A 290 -7.59 -23.26 0.19
N ASP A 291 -6.59 -23.43 1.06
CA ASP A 291 -6.67 -24.39 2.18
C ASP A 291 -7.56 -23.88 3.31
N PHE A 292 -7.71 -22.56 3.44
CA PHE A 292 -8.69 -21.94 4.34
C PHE A 292 -10.09 -22.06 3.74
N ASP A 293 -10.32 -21.45 2.57
CA ASP A 293 -11.58 -21.55 1.81
C ASP A 293 -11.35 -21.22 0.33
N LYS A 294 -11.76 -22.12 -0.56
CA LYS A 294 -11.61 -21.94 -2.00
C LYS A 294 -12.43 -20.75 -2.54
N LYS A 295 -13.62 -20.48 -1.97
CA LYS A 295 -14.45 -19.36 -2.40
C LYS A 295 -13.85 -18.03 -1.96
N VAL A 296 -13.29 -17.98 -0.73
CA VAL A 296 -12.54 -16.81 -0.24
C VAL A 296 -11.34 -16.52 -1.14
N SER A 297 -10.58 -17.55 -1.54
CA SER A 297 -9.48 -17.42 -2.51
C SER A 297 -9.94 -16.76 -3.82
N LEU A 298 -11.05 -17.21 -4.40
CA LEU A 298 -11.61 -16.64 -5.63
C LEU A 298 -12.08 -15.20 -5.44
N GLN A 299 -12.71 -14.89 -4.31
CA GLN A 299 -13.21 -13.56 -4.02
C GLN A 299 -12.07 -12.54 -3.79
N LEU A 300 -10.98 -12.97 -3.14
CA LEU A 300 -9.77 -12.16 -3.01
C LEU A 300 -9.12 -11.89 -4.38
N GLU A 301 -9.16 -12.87 -5.30
CA GLU A 301 -8.69 -12.68 -6.67
C GLU A 301 -9.52 -11.64 -7.42
N ASP A 302 -10.85 -11.64 -7.25
CA ASP A 302 -11.75 -10.63 -7.81
C ASP A 302 -11.39 -9.22 -7.30
N LEU A 303 -11.19 -9.07 -6.01
CA LEU A 303 -10.74 -7.79 -5.42
C LEU A 303 -9.37 -7.35 -5.92
N ARG A 304 -8.43 -8.29 -6.11
CA ARG A 304 -7.11 -7.99 -6.67
C ARG A 304 -7.21 -7.49 -8.12
N GLU A 305 -8.07 -8.11 -8.95
CA GLU A 305 -8.30 -7.66 -10.33
C GLU A 305 -8.89 -6.24 -10.39
N LEU A 306 -9.67 -5.86 -9.38
CA LEU A 306 -10.17 -4.49 -9.21
C LEU A 306 -9.10 -3.51 -8.72
N LYS A 307 -7.85 -3.94 -8.50
CA LYS A 307 -6.75 -3.09 -8.01
C LYS A 307 -7.07 -2.38 -6.69
N THR A 308 -7.60 -3.13 -5.73
CA THR A 308 -8.04 -2.62 -4.42
C THR A 308 -6.96 -2.71 -3.33
N ALA A 309 -5.68 -2.61 -3.68
CA ALA A 309 -4.55 -2.76 -2.75
C ALA A 309 -4.64 -1.87 -1.49
N SER A 310 -5.33 -0.72 -1.57
CA SER A 310 -5.59 0.15 -0.42
C SER A 310 -6.57 -0.44 0.60
N MET A 311 -7.34 -1.46 0.22
CA MET A 311 -8.19 -2.19 1.18
C MET A 311 -7.40 -3.12 2.10
N ALA A 312 -6.13 -3.37 1.85
CA ALA A 312 -5.36 -4.35 2.60
C ALA A 312 -5.46 -4.21 4.13
N PRO A 313 -5.44 -3.01 4.75
CA PRO A 313 -5.65 -2.89 6.19
C PRO A 313 -7.00 -3.43 6.67
N LEU A 314 -8.06 -3.17 5.92
CA LEU A 314 -9.41 -3.68 6.21
C LEU A 314 -9.49 -5.20 5.99
N LEU A 315 -8.91 -5.70 4.90
CA LEU A 315 -8.88 -7.13 4.59
C LEU A 315 -8.08 -7.92 5.62
N LEU A 316 -6.95 -7.40 6.11
CA LEU A 316 -6.17 -8.00 7.20
C LEU A 316 -7.04 -8.19 8.45
N PHE A 317 -7.81 -7.17 8.82
CA PHE A 317 -8.72 -7.24 9.96
C PHE A 317 -9.82 -8.28 9.75
N LEU A 318 -10.49 -8.29 8.60
CA LEU A 318 -11.59 -9.22 8.32
C LEU A 318 -11.13 -10.67 8.22
N LEU A 319 -9.98 -10.91 7.58
CA LEU A 319 -9.41 -12.24 7.43
C LEU A 319 -9.00 -12.84 8.78
N GLU A 320 -8.39 -12.03 9.65
CA GLU A 320 -8.04 -12.45 11.00
C GLU A 320 -9.30 -12.81 11.80
N LYS A 321 -10.35 -11.98 11.74
CA LYS A 321 -11.61 -12.25 12.44
C LYS A 321 -12.30 -13.52 11.96
N ALA A 322 -12.22 -13.84 10.67
CA ALA A 322 -12.83 -15.03 10.11
C ALA A 322 -12.05 -16.34 10.37
N ASP A 323 -10.75 -16.23 10.66
CA ASP A 323 -9.84 -17.34 10.98
C ASP A 323 -9.65 -17.52 12.51
N ASP A 324 -10.27 -16.69 13.34
CA ASP A 324 -10.22 -16.76 14.80
C ASP A 324 -11.39 -17.59 15.32
N ASP A 325 -11.14 -18.82 15.75
CA ASP A 325 -12.14 -19.72 16.33
C ASP A 325 -12.84 -19.15 17.59
N ALA A 326 -12.28 -18.10 18.20
CA ALA A 326 -12.89 -17.42 19.34
C ALA A 326 -13.99 -16.43 18.93
N VAL A 327 -14.03 -16.02 17.65
CA VAL A 327 -15.07 -15.12 17.13
C VAL A 327 -16.28 -15.95 16.69
N ILE A 328 -17.27 -16.03 17.56
CA ILE A 328 -18.52 -16.75 17.28
C ILE A 328 -19.41 -15.87 16.41
N GLY A 329 -19.71 -16.30 15.18
CA GLY A 329 -20.65 -15.61 14.28
C GLY A 329 -20.03 -15.00 13.02
N PHE A 330 -18.70 -14.87 12.96
CA PHE A 330 -18.00 -14.42 11.76
C PHE A 330 -17.02 -15.47 11.27
N ASN A 331 -17.43 -16.25 10.30
CA ASN A 331 -16.67 -17.34 9.69
C ASN A 331 -16.44 -17.09 8.19
N SER A 332 -15.95 -18.07 7.46
CA SER A 332 -15.69 -17.92 6.02
C SER A 332 -16.92 -17.54 5.18
N ASN A 333 -18.14 -17.89 5.59
CA ASN A 333 -19.36 -17.52 4.85
C ASN A 333 -19.69 -16.04 5.04
N GLU A 334 -19.68 -15.54 6.29
CA GLU A 334 -19.88 -14.12 6.60
C GLU A 334 -18.78 -13.27 5.97
N LEU A 335 -17.55 -13.78 5.96
CA LEU A 335 -16.43 -13.13 5.26
C LEU A 335 -16.71 -13.01 3.77
N LEU A 336 -17.22 -14.08 3.11
CA LEU A 336 -17.57 -14.04 1.69
C LEU A 336 -18.63 -12.98 1.40
N GLU A 337 -19.66 -12.86 2.26
CA GLU A 337 -20.66 -11.81 2.12
C GLU A 337 -20.05 -10.40 2.29
N ALA A 338 -19.17 -10.22 3.26
CA ALA A 338 -18.43 -8.95 3.45
C ALA A 338 -17.56 -8.59 2.24
N LEU A 339 -16.81 -9.57 1.70
CA LEU A 339 -15.98 -9.36 0.52
C LEU A 339 -16.82 -9.07 -0.73
N ALA A 340 -18.00 -9.69 -0.89
CA ALA A 340 -18.92 -9.41 -1.98
C ALA A 340 -19.50 -7.99 -1.91
N VAL A 341 -19.81 -7.50 -0.71
CA VAL A 341 -20.21 -6.09 -0.50
C VAL A 341 -19.10 -5.14 -0.93
N LEU A 342 -17.85 -5.40 -0.49
CA LEU A 342 -16.69 -4.59 -0.84
C LEU A 342 -16.39 -4.61 -2.36
N GLU A 343 -16.49 -5.78 -3.00
CA GLU A 343 -16.36 -5.93 -4.45
C GLU A 343 -17.39 -5.10 -5.19
N SER A 344 -18.68 -5.28 -4.83
CA SER A 344 -19.78 -4.58 -5.48
C SER A 344 -19.65 -3.07 -5.37
N TRP A 345 -19.41 -2.57 -4.17
CA TRP A 345 -19.17 -1.15 -3.94
C TRP A 345 -17.99 -0.61 -4.76
N ALA A 346 -16.82 -1.28 -4.66
CA ALA A 346 -15.59 -0.83 -5.33
C ALA A 346 -15.75 -0.79 -6.85
N PHE A 347 -16.39 -1.80 -7.42
CA PHE A 347 -16.61 -1.87 -8.86
C PHE A 347 -17.58 -0.78 -9.34
N ARG A 348 -18.74 -0.63 -8.68
CA ARG A 348 -19.72 0.42 -9.01
C ARG A 348 -19.12 1.81 -8.90
N ALA A 349 -18.44 2.11 -7.79
CA ALA A 349 -17.80 3.40 -7.56
C ALA A 349 -16.76 3.74 -8.65
N ARG A 350 -16.04 2.74 -9.17
CA ARG A 350 -15.04 2.92 -10.23
C ARG A 350 -15.65 3.09 -11.60
N VAL A 351 -16.70 2.33 -11.93
CA VAL A 351 -17.39 2.43 -13.22
C VAL A 351 -18.09 3.78 -13.35
N VAL A 352 -18.73 4.26 -12.28
CA VAL A 352 -19.39 5.57 -12.27
C VAL A 352 -18.38 6.73 -12.10
N GLY A 353 -17.20 6.44 -11.54
CA GLY A 353 -16.24 7.50 -11.19
C GLY A 353 -16.65 8.29 -9.94
N ALA A 354 -17.38 7.66 -9.03
CA ALA A 354 -17.92 8.29 -7.82
C ALA A 354 -16.86 8.70 -6.81
N LEU A 355 -15.66 8.12 -6.87
CA LEU A 355 -14.60 8.34 -5.88
C LEU A 355 -13.25 8.60 -6.52
N THR A 356 -12.50 9.54 -5.94
CA THR A 356 -11.06 9.65 -6.18
C THR A 356 -10.30 8.54 -5.45
N SER A 357 -9.09 8.22 -5.91
CA SER A 357 -8.23 7.23 -5.24
C SER A 357 -7.94 7.60 -3.78
N GLY A 358 -7.78 8.88 -3.48
CA GLY A 358 -7.57 9.37 -2.11
C GLY A 358 -8.78 9.13 -1.21
N ALA A 359 -9.99 9.46 -1.68
CA ALA A 359 -11.23 9.22 -0.95
C ALA A 359 -11.45 7.72 -0.70
N PHE A 360 -11.22 6.89 -1.73
CA PHE A 360 -11.31 5.44 -1.62
C PHE A 360 -10.37 4.89 -0.53
N ASN A 361 -9.11 5.35 -0.52
CA ASN A 361 -8.14 4.95 0.50
C ASN A 361 -8.61 5.34 1.91
N THR A 362 -9.06 6.59 2.10
CA THR A 362 -9.52 7.06 3.41
C THR A 362 -10.71 6.25 3.92
N ILE A 363 -11.67 5.94 3.06
CA ILE A 363 -12.84 5.14 3.43
C ILE A 363 -12.41 3.76 3.89
N THR A 364 -11.59 3.05 3.12
CA THR A 364 -11.24 1.65 3.39
C THR A 364 -10.21 1.48 4.49
N SER A 365 -9.19 2.33 4.54
CA SER A 365 -8.06 2.16 5.46
C SER A 365 -8.28 2.81 6.83
N THR A 366 -9.21 3.78 6.94
CA THR A 366 -9.46 4.49 8.20
C THR A 366 -10.92 4.48 8.61
N SER A 367 -11.83 5.10 7.85
CA SER A 367 -13.21 5.30 8.30
C SER A 367 -13.94 3.99 8.57
N LEU A 368 -14.03 3.12 7.56
CA LEU A 368 -14.73 1.83 7.66
C LEU A 368 -14.06 0.89 8.67
N LEU A 369 -12.73 0.78 8.59
CA LEU A 369 -11.95 -0.06 9.52
C LEU A 369 -12.17 0.35 10.98
N ASN A 370 -12.14 1.66 11.29
CA ASN A 370 -12.33 2.14 12.66
C ASN A 370 -13.76 1.92 13.15
N ASN A 371 -14.76 2.04 12.29
CA ASN A 371 -16.14 1.75 12.65
C ASN A 371 -16.32 0.27 12.98
N LEU A 372 -15.77 -0.63 12.14
CA LEU A 372 -15.82 -2.07 12.40
C LEU A 372 -15.11 -2.48 13.70
N LYS A 373 -13.99 -1.85 14.04
CA LYS A 373 -13.27 -2.12 15.31
C LYS A 373 -14.06 -1.72 16.56
N ARG A 374 -15.01 -0.80 16.43
CA ARG A 374 -15.88 -0.34 17.53
C ARG A 374 -17.16 -1.16 17.64
N THR A 375 -17.49 -1.94 16.62
CA THR A 375 -18.67 -2.80 16.60
C THR A 375 -18.50 -3.92 17.61
N THR A 376 -19.52 -4.13 18.43
CA THR A 376 -19.56 -5.20 19.45
C THR A 376 -20.23 -6.47 18.93
N GLU A 377 -20.84 -6.40 17.77
CA GLU A 377 -21.53 -7.50 17.09
C GLU A 377 -20.64 -8.03 15.96
N ASP A 378 -20.58 -9.34 15.80
CA ASP A 378 -19.76 -10.02 14.78
C ASP A 378 -20.42 -10.02 13.39
N ASP A 379 -21.35 -9.09 13.13
CA ASP A 379 -22.09 -8.93 11.89
C ASP A 379 -21.41 -7.91 10.94
N TYR A 380 -20.15 -8.17 10.61
CA TYR A 380 -19.36 -7.23 9.85
C TYR A 380 -19.87 -6.96 8.43
N HIS A 381 -20.49 -7.94 7.76
CA HIS A 381 -20.99 -7.73 6.40
C HIS A 381 -22.17 -6.74 6.34
N ASN A 382 -23.13 -6.84 7.27
CA ASN A 382 -24.23 -5.89 7.36
C ASN A 382 -23.74 -4.51 7.81
N GLN A 383 -22.78 -4.45 8.74
CA GLN A 383 -22.18 -3.20 9.15
C GLN A 383 -21.46 -2.52 7.98
N ILE A 384 -20.66 -3.24 7.20
CA ILE A 384 -19.98 -2.69 6.00
C ILE A 384 -21.04 -2.15 5.01
N LYS A 385 -22.08 -2.94 4.76
CA LYS A 385 -23.15 -2.56 3.85
C LYS A 385 -23.89 -1.30 4.33
N PHE A 386 -24.18 -1.23 5.62
CA PHE A 386 -24.81 -0.07 6.24
C PHE A 386 -23.93 1.18 6.15
N GLU A 387 -22.66 1.10 6.55
CA GLU A 387 -21.72 2.22 6.55
C GLU A 387 -21.52 2.78 5.14
N LEU A 388 -21.31 1.91 4.15
CA LEU A 388 -21.11 2.32 2.76
C LEU A 388 -22.40 2.90 2.12
N SER A 389 -23.58 2.39 2.48
CA SER A 389 -24.86 2.89 1.99
C SER A 389 -25.25 4.25 2.60
N ASN A 390 -24.78 4.55 3.82
CA ASN A 390 -25.12 5.75 4.57
C ASN A 390 -23.99 6.75 4.74
N TYR A 391 -22.92 6.64 3.92
CA TYR A 391 -21.78 7.55 4.01
C TYR A 391 -22.21 8.99 3.77
N ARG A 392 -21.97 9.87 4.76
CA ARG A 392 -22.64 11.17 4.88
C ARG A 392 -22.22 12.24 3.86
N THR A 393 -21.09 12.09 3.20
CA THR A 393 -20.49 13.18 2.43
C THR A 393 -20.81 13.13 0.94
N TYR A 394 -21.03 11.93 0.37
CA TYR A 394 -21.28 11.68 -1.07
C TYR A 394 -22.05 10.38 -1.24
N ASP A 395 -22.75 10.24 -2.35
CA ASP A 395 -23.25 8.94 -2.81
C ASP A 395 -22.06 8.10 -3.31
N ILE A 396 -21.30 7.53 -2.36
CA ILE A 396 -20.10 6.76 -2.65
C ILE A 396 -20.39 5.36 -3.21
N TRP A 397 -21.62 4.89 -3.05
CA TRP A 397 -22.10 3.62 -3.61
C TRP A 397 -23.24 3.92 -4.60
N PRO A 398 -22.94 3.99 -5.91
CA PRO A 398 -23.93 4.33 -6.93
C PRO A 398 -25.12 3.37 -6.93
N ASN A 399 -26.32 3.92 -7.11
CA ASN A 399 -27.56 3.16 -7.29
C ASN A 399 -27.58 2.39 -8.61
N ASP A 400 -28.63 1.62 -8.88
CA ASP A 400 -28.74 0.79 -10.08
C ASP A 400 -28.82 1.64 -11.37
N ASP A 401 -29.58 2.74 -11.35
CA ASP A 401 -29.78 3.58 -12.53
C ASP A 401 -28.47 4.24 -12.97
N ASP A 402 -27.76 4.90 -12.04
CA ASP A 402 -26.48 5.55 -12.34
C ASP A 402 -25.41 4.53 -12.76
N PHE A 403 -25.40 3.36 -12.11
CA PHE A 403 -24.47 2.30 -12.44
C PHE A 403 -24.72 1.72 -13.83
N MET A 404 -25.98 1.37 -14.17
CA MET A 404 -26.32 0.81 -15.47
C MET A 404 -26.00 1.80 -16.60
N GLU A 405 -26.31 3.09 -16.42
CA GLU A 405 -26.00 4.12 -17.42
C GLU A 405 -24.47 4.27 -17.63
N ALA A 406 -23.71 4.27 -16.55
CA ALA A 406 -22.25 4.33 -16.66
C ALA A 406 -21.67 3.04 -17.27
N PHE A 407 -22.18 1.87 -16.86
CA PHE A 407 -21.73 0.57 -17.32
C PHE A 407 -21.86 0.41 -18.85
N LYS A 408 -22.93 0.89 -19.43
CA LYS A 408 -23.15 0.84 -20.90
C LYS A 408 -22.07 1.62 -21.68
N LYS A 409 -21.54 2.70 -21.10
CA LYS A 409 -20.60 3.65 -21.75
C LYS A 409 -19.15 3.44 -21.35
N TYR A 410 -18.89 2.62 -20.32
CA TYR A 410 -17.54 2.45 -19.79
C TYR A 410 -16.62 1.74 -20.79
N ASN A 411 -15.34 2.20 -20.86
CA ASN A 411 -14.33 1.54 -21.67
C ASN A 411 -13.78 0.31 -20.95
N PHE A 412 -14.44 -0.82 -21.12
CA PHE A 412 -14.03 -2.07 -20.51
C PHE A 412 -12.82 -2.71 -21.17
N TYR A 413 -12.54 -2.43 -22.45
CA TYR A 413 -11.39 -3.02 -23.12
C TYR A 413 -10.07 -2.62 -22.47
N LYS A 414 -9.96 -1.37 -22.05
CA LYS A 414 -8.79 -0.84 -21.37
C LYS A 414 -8.70 -1.28 -19.89
N ASN A 415 -9.84 -1.42 -19.23
CA ASN A 415 -9.92 -1.69 -17.78
C ASN A 415 -10.92 -2.81 -17.49
N TYR A 416 -10.58 -3.71 -16.60
CA TYR A 416 -11.45 -4.78 -16.06
C TYR A 416 -12.04 -5.74 -17.10
N ASN A 417 -11.53 -5.78 -18.33
CA ASN A 417 -12.11 -6.51 -19.43
C ASN A 417 -12.39 -7.98 -19.10
N LYS A 418 -11.32 -8.74 -18.81
CA LYS A 418 -11.43 -10.18 -18.52
C LYS A 418 -12.24 -10.46 -17.25
N TYR A 419 -12.12 -9.61 -16.26
CA TYR A 419 -12.87 -9.69 -15.02
C TYR A 419 -14.39 -9.57 -15.28
N VAL A 420 -14.84 -8.53 -15.97
CA VAL A 420 -16.26 -8.31 -16.24
C VAL A 420 -16.84 -9.41 -17.11
N GLN A 421 -16.13 -9.84 -18.17
CA GLN A 421 -16.57 -10.93 -19.04
C GLN A 421 -16.74 -12.25 -18.25
N ARG A 422 -15.79 -12.58 -17.38
CA ARG A 422 -15.86 -13.76 -16.51
C ARG A 422 -17.04 -13.71 -15.54
N LYS A 423 -17.25 -12.58 -14.88
CA LYS A 423 -18.38 -12.41 -13.92
C LYS A 423 -19.72 -12.51 -14.64
N LEU A 424 -19.88 -11.92 -15.82
CA LEU A 424 -21.08 -12.03 -16.64
C LEU A 424 -21.30 -13.48 -17.13
N GLU A 425 -20.26 -14.14 -17.63
CA GLU A 425 -20.32 -15.53 -18.07
C GLU A 425 -20.78 -16.46 -16.92
N ASN A 426 -20.16 -16.34 -15.74
CA ASN A 426 -20.52 -17.15 -14.58
C ASN A 426 -21.97 -16.92 -14.15
N PHE A 427 -22.46 -15.69 -14.23
CA PHE A 427 -23.85 -15.37 -13.92
C PHE A 427 -24.85 -15.98 -14.94
N ILE A 428 -24.50 -15.91 -16.24
CA ILE A 428 -25.39 -16.37 -17.33
C ILE A 428 -25.38 -17.89 -17.43
N SER A 429 -24.21 -18.53 -17.24
CA SER A 429 -24.06 -19.99 -17.32
C SER A 429 -24.50 -20.70 -16.05
N ASN A 430 -24.75 -19.97 -14.96
CA ASN A 430 -24.98 -20.49 -13.63
C ASN A 430 -23.83 -21.42 -13.17
N ASP A 431 -22.61 -21.10 -13.58
CA ASP A 431 -21.42 -21.87 -13.33
C ASP A 431 -20.37 -20.99 -12.65
N HIS A 432 -19.60 -21.54 -11.72
CA HIS A 432 -18.59 -20.81 -10.96
C HIS A 432 -17.17 -21.19 -11.41
N HIS A 433 -16.91 -21.09 -12.70
CA HIS A 433 -15.58 -21.32 -13.23
C HIS A 433 -14.66 -20.11 -13.07
N ASN A 434 -13.42 -20.35 -12.69
CA ASN A 434 -12.35 -19.36 -12.71
C ASN A 434 -11.76 -19.23 -14.13
N TRP A 435 -12.61 -19.29 -15.13
CA TRP A 435 -12.21 -19.17 -16.51
C TRP A 435 -11.87 -17.72 -16.84
N ARG A 436 -10.73 -17.54 -17.44
CA ARG A 436 -10.35 -16.25 -18.02
C ARG A 436 -10.38 -16.39 -19.53
N PRO A 437 -11.05 -15.49 -20.26
CA PRO A 437 -11.01 -15.51 -21.70
C PRO A 437 -9.56 -15.31 -22.19
N ASP A 438 -9.16 -16.10 -23.19
CA ASP A 438 -7.85 -15.97 -23.81
C ASP A 438 -7.76 -14.65 -24.57
N SER A 439 -8.84 -14.28 -25.27
CA SER A 439 -8.97 -13.03 -25.98
C SER A 439 -10.38 -12.44 -25.85
N ILE A 440 -10.50 -11.17 -26.21
CA ILE A 440 -11.76 -10.44 -26.28
C ILE A 440 -11.95 -9.99 -27.72
N GLU A 441 -13.06 -10.39 -28.27
CA GLU A 441 -13.50 -10.03 -29.62
C GLU A 441 -14.22 -8.68 -29.60
N HIS A 442 -13.89 -7.83 -30.54
CA HIS A 442 -14.68 -6.66 -30.94
C HIS A 442 -15.64 -7.06 -32.05
N ILE A 443 -16.94 -7.10 -31.78
CA ILE A 443 -17.95 -7.46 -32.79
C ILE A 443 -17.88 -6.46 -33.94
N MET A 444 -17.97 -5.14 -33.68
CA MET A 444 -17.52 -4.07 -34.56
C MET A 444 -16.00 -3.94 -34.39
N PRO A 445 -15.20 -4.24 -35.43
CA PRO A 445 -13.75 -4.44 -35.27
C PRO A 445 -12.96 -3.17 -34.99
N GLU A 446 -11.76 -3.31 -34.42
CA GLU A 446 -10.84 -2.18 -34.19
C GLU A 446 -10.46 -1.42 -35.46
N THR A 447 -10.33 -2.12 -36.57
CA THR A 447 -10.07 -1.49 -37.89
C THR A 447 -11.25 -1.70 -38.81
N LEU A 448 -11.97 -0.62 -39.14
CA LEU A 448 -13.14 -0.70 -40.01
C LEU A 448 -12.74 -0.91 -41.46
N SER A 449 -13.25 -1.98 -42.05
CA SER A 449 -13.21 -2.20 -43.51
C SER A 449 -14.13 -1.20 -44.27
N ALA A 450 -14.03 -1.15 -45.57
CA ALA A 450 -14.93 -0.31 -46.42
C ALA A 450 -16.40 -0.70 -46.26
N ASP A 451 -16.67 -1.99 -46.08
CA ASP A 451 -18.03 -2.51 -45.81
C ASP A 451 -18.57 -2.04 -44.46
N TRP A 452 -17.80 -2.12 -43.38
CA TRP A 452 -18.18 -1.58 -42.11
C TRP A 452 -18.49 -0.08 -42.14
N LYS A 453 -17.62 0.72 -42.79
CA LYS A 453 -17.86 2.17 -42.94
C LYS A 453 -19.15 2.48 -43.68
N LYS A 454 -19.45 1.71 -44.73
CA LYS A 454 -20.69 1.86 -45.51
C LYS A 454 -21.93 1.55 -44.66
N ARG A 455 -21.87 0.48 -43.81
CA ARG A 455 -22.99 0.06 -42.96
C ARG A 455 -23.24 1.02 -41.81
N LEU A 456 -22.19 1.56 -41.21
CA LEU A 456 -22.30 2.55 -40.12
C LEU A 456 -22.71 3.95 -40.61
N GLY A 457 -22.60 4.20 -41.91
CA GLY A 457 -23.02 5.48 -42.54
C GLY A 457 -21.99 6.61 -42.41
N GLU A 458 -22.43 7.84 -42.65
CA GLU A 458 -21.54 9.01 -42.70
C GLU A 458 -20.85 9.28 -41.34
N ASN A 459 -21.51 8.96 -40.24
CA ASN A 459 -21.00 9.18 -38.87
C ASN A 459 -20.17 7.99 -38.34
N TYR A 460 -19.67 7.09 -39.23
CA TYR A 460 -18.95 5.88 -38.80
C TYR A 460 -17.78 6.13 -37.83
N SER A 461 -17.09 7.24 -38.02
CA SER A 461 -15.91 7.59 -37.18
C SER A 461 -16.29 7.93 -35.73
N GLU A 462 -17.40 8.65 -35.57
CA GLU A 462 -17.94 9.03 -34.26
C GLU A 462 -18.51 7.78 -33.54
N ILE A 463 -19.33 7.01 -34.24
CA ILE A 463 -19.90 5.74 -33.74
C ILE A 463 -18.77 4.79 -33.31
N HIS A 464 -17.76 4.62 -34.16
CA HIS A 464 -16.63 3.76 -33.84
C HIS A 464 -15.87 4.24 -32.60
N GLY A 465 -15.61 5.55 -32.49
CA GLY A 465 -14.92 6.12 -31.32
C GLY A 465 -15.71 5.96 -30.00
N GLU A 466 -17.03 6.08 -30.09
CA GLU A 466 -17.90 5.99 -28.91
C GLU A 466 -18.15 4.55 -28.45
N TYR A 467 -18.44 3.63 -29.37
CA TYR A 467 -18.96 2.30 -29.06
C TYR A 467 -17.92 1.18 -29.09
N LEU A 468 -16.75 1.38 -29.73
CA LEU A 468 -15.76 0.33 -29.96
C LEU A 468 -15.44 -0.48 -28.70
N HIS A 469 -15.17 0.17 -27.60
CA HIS A 469 -14.67 -0.42 -26.37
C HIS A 469 -15.72 -0.59 -25.27
N THR A 470 -17.01 -0.40 -25.60
CA THR A 470 -18.12 -0.57 -24.67
C THR A 470 -18.52 -2.05 -24.55
N ILE A 471 -19.17 -2.39 -23.43
CA ILE A 471 -19.57 -3.79 -23.15
C ILE A 471 -20.49 -4.37 -24.22
N GLY A 472 -21.32 -3.53 -24.85
CA GLY A 472 -22.21 -3.95 -25.94
C GLY A 472 -21.46 -4.50 -27.15
N ASN A 473 -20.24 -4.03 -27.40
CA ASN A 473 -19.43 -4.44 -28.55
C ASN A 473 -18.35 -5.49 -28.21
N LEU A 474 -18.21 -5.89 -26.94
CA LEU A 474 -17.16 -6.81 -26.49
C LEU A 474 -17.73 -8.17 -26.11
N THR A 475 -17.06 -9.25 -26.53
CA THR A 475 -17.44 -10.62 -26.14
C THR A 475 -16.20 -11.51 -25.96
N PRO A 476 -16.21 -12.51 -25.04
CA PRO A 476 -15.07 -13.41 -24.90
C PRO A 476 -14.98 -14.38 -26.07
N LEU A 477 -13.78 -14.60 -26.58
CA LEU A 477 -13.55 -15.54 -27.67
C LEU A 477 -12.20 -16.24 -27.48
N ASN A 478 -12.06 -17.45 -28.02
CA ASN A 478 -10.77 -18.11 -28.08
C ASN A 478 -9.85 -17.36 -29.07
N MET A 479 -8.55 -17.33 -28.78
CA MET A 479 -7.61 -16.52 -29.59
C MET A 479 -7.59 -16.94 -31.05
N THR A 480 -7.69 -18.24 -31.34
CA THR A 480 -7.71 -18.76 -32.73
C THR A 480 -8.95 -18.26 -33.49
N ASP A 481 -10.13 -18.30 -32.87
CA ASP A 481 -11.39 -17.89 -33.45
C ASP A 481 -11.41 -16.36 -33.64
N ASN A 482 -10.84 -15.60 -32.72
CA ASN A 482 -10.73 -14.16 -32.80
C ASN A 482 -9.82 -13.70 -33.97
N ILE A 483 -8.68 -14.37 -34.17
CA ILE A 483 -7.79 -14.09 -35.31
C ILE A 483 -8.47 -14.39 -36.64
N ILE A 484 -9.26 -15.46 -36.72
CA ILE A 484 -10.01 -15.84 -37.93
C ILE A 484 -11.07 -14.77 -38.25
N ASN A 485 -11.82 -14.31 -37.24
CA ASN A 485 -12.89 -13.33 -37.38
C ASN A 485 -12.39 -11.94 -37.80
N SER A 486 -11.25 -11.52 -37.30
CA SER A 486 -10.57 -10.26 -37.62
C SER A 486 -11.53 -9.09 -37.95
N ASN A 487 -11.47 -8.53 -39.18
CA ASN A 487 -12.27 -7.38 -39.63
C ASN A 487 -13.48 -7.79 -40.50
N ASP A 488 -13.89 -9.05 -40.43
CA ASP A 488 -15.00 -9.55 -41.23
C ASP A 488 -16.32 -8.85 -40.89
N PRO A 489 -17.26 -8.77 -41.88
CA PRO A 489 -18.61 -8.28 -41.63
C PRO A 489 -19.34 -9.10 -40.54
N PHE A 490 -20.27 -8.47 -39.83
CA PHE A 490 -21.03 -9.12 -38.76
C PHE A 490 -21.72 -10.41 -39.25
N SER A 491 -22.31 -10.41 -40.43
CA SER A 491 -22.95 -11.56 -41.05
C SER A 491 -22.01 -12.77 -41.26
N VAL A 492 -20.68 -12.54 -41.33
CA VAL A 492 -19.66 -13.60 -41.45
C VAL A 492 -19.23 -14.08 -40.06
N LYS A 493 -19.09 -13.17 -39.07
CA LYS A 493 -18.72 -13.47 -37.70
C LYS A 493 -19.83 -14.23 -36.95
N LEU A 494 -21.08 -13.81 -37.12
CA LEU A 494 -22.22 -14.27 -36.36
C LEU A 494 -22.41 -15.82 -36.35
N PRO A 495 -22.33 -16.54 -37.49
CA PRO A 495 -22.43 -18.01 -37.47
C PRO A 495 -21.34 -18.69 -36.65
N GLN A 496 -20.17 -18.10 -36.50
CA GLN A 496 -19.05 -18.64 -35.77
C GLN A 496 -19.31 -18.53 -34.25
N TYR A 497 -20.01 -17.49 -33.79
CA TYR A 497 -20.37 -17.32 -32.41
C TYR A 497 -21.30 -18.41 -31.87
N LYS A 498 -22.08 -19.06 -32.73
CA LYS A 498 -22.97 -20.17 -32.36
C LYS A 498 -22.24 -21.34 -31.71
N SER A 499 -21.03 -21.63 -32.14
CA SER A 499 -20.22 -22.76 -31.67
C SER A 499 -19.23 -22.38 -30.55
N SER A 500 -19.26 -21.15 -30.08
CA SER A 500 -18.35 -20.68 -29.02
C SER A 500 -18.52 -21.47 -27.72
N SER A 501 -17.43 -21.74 -27.01
CA SER A 501 -17.46 -22.30 -25.65
C SER A 501 -18.08 -21.33 -24.65
N TRP A 502 -18.03 -20.01 -24.94
CA TRP A 502 -18.58 -18.94 -24.10
C TRP A 502 -20.06 -18.73 -24.36
N LYS A 503 -20.90 -18.85 -23.32
CA LYS A 503 -22.33 -18.59 -23.43
C LYS A 503 -22.60 -17.12 -23.78
N LEU A 504 -21.84 -16.21 -23.21
CA LEU A 504 -21.92 -14.77 -23.48
C LEU A 504 -21.73 -14.45 -25.00
N THR A 505 -20.94 -15.25 -25.69
CA THR A 505 -20.73 -15.15 -27.14
C THR A 505 -21.82 -15.87 -27.92
N ARG A 506 -22.27 -17.05 -27.44
CA ARG A 506 -23.43 -17.73 -28.06
C ARG A 506 -24.69 -16.90 -27.97
N ASP A 507 -24.90 -16.17 -26.88
CA ASP A 507 -26.04 -15.27 -26.73
C ASP A 507 -26.04 -14.16 -27.79
N VAL A 508 -24.90 -13.71 -28.31
CA VAL A 508 -24.84 -12.79 -29.46
C VAL A 508 -25.50 -13.43 -30.71
N TYR A 509 -25.21 -14.73 -30.96
CA TYR A 509 -25.88 -15.43 -32.05
C TYR A 509 -27.39 -15.60 -31.80
N ASP A 510 -27.75 -16.05 -30.61
CA ASP A 510 -29.17 -16.37 -30.28
C ASP A 510 -30.06 -15.12 -30.32
N ASP A 511 -29.57 -13.98 -29.83
CA ASP A 511 -30.32 -12.72 -29.74
C ASP A 511 -30.36 -11.95 -31.07
N PHE A 512 -29.31 -12.10 -31.93
CA PHE A 512 -29.15 -11.27 -33.13
C PHE A 512 -29.07 -12.08 -34.48
N LYS A 513 -29.47 -13.37 -34.47
CA LYS A 513 -29.40 -14.23 -35.66
C LYS A 513 -30.25 -13.76 -36.85
N ASP A 514 -31.30 -12.99 -36.57
CA ASP A 514 -32.21 -12.44 -37.56
C ASP A 514 -31.83 -10.99 -37.95
N THR A 515 -30.69 -10.50 -37.47
CA THR A 515 -30.18 -9.15 -37.73
C THR A 515 -29.08 -9.21 -38.80
N GLU A 516 -29.17 -8.37 -39.83
CA GLU A 516 -28.20 -8.35 -40.94
C GLU A 516 -26.94 -7.55 -40.62
N ASP A 517 -27.09 -6.51 -39.78
CA ASP A 517 -26.06 -5.56 -39.45
C ASP A 517 -25.81 -5.45 -37.94
N TRP A 518 -24.64 -4.92 -37.59
CA TRP A 518 -24.25 -4.62 -36.19
C TRP A 518 -23.93 -3.13 -36.10
N GLY A 519 -24.80 -2.37 -35.51
CA GLY A 519 -24.70 -0.92 -35.38
C GLY A 519 -25.06 -0.45 -33.95
N VAL A 520 -25.37 0.84 -33.85
CA VAL A 520 -25.67 1.51 -32.58
C VAL A 520 -26.87 0.87 -31.83
N ALA A 521 -27.89 0.46 -32.60
CA ALA A 521 -29.10 -0.12 -32.01
C ALA A 521 -28.81 -1.48 -31.32
N GLU A 522 -28.07 -2.36 -32.01
CA GLU A 522 -27.69 -3.70 -31.53
C GLU A 522 -26.74 -3.60 -30.38
N ILE A 523 -25.70 -2.72 -30.46
CA ILE A 523 -24.74 -2.46 -29.39
C ILE A 523 -25.47 -1.97 -28.12
N ASN A 524 -26.36 -1.00 -28.26
CA ASN A 524 -27.13 -0.47 -27.11
C ASN A 524 -28.09 -1.50 -26.55
N SER A 525 -28.82 -2.25 -27.36
CA SER A 525 -29.73 -3.32 -26.92
C SER A 525 -28.99 -4.37 -26.08
N ARG A 526 -27.83 -4.82 -26.59
CA ARG A 526 -26.97 -5.77 -25.84
C ARG A 526 -26.40 -5.14 -24.56
N ALA A 527 -25.92 -3.91 -24.64
CA ALA A 527 -25.38 -3.20 -23.49
C ALA A 527 -26.41 -3.03 -22.38
N GLU A 528 -27.66 -2.78 -22.71
CA GLU A 528 -28.77 -2.65 -21.78
C GLU A 528 -29.07 -3.97 -21.05
N ASN A 529 -29.14 -5.09 -21.80
CA ASN A 529 -29.31 -6.43 -21.24
C ASN A 529 -28.15 -6.80 -20.29
N LEU A 530 -26.91 -6.52 -20.71
CA LEU A 530 -25.72 -6.80 -19.91
C LEU A 530 -25.63 -5.90 -18.66
N ALA A 531 -26.02 -4.63 -18.76
CA ALA A 531 -26.05 -3.70 -17.64
C ALA A 531 -27.08 -4.13 -16.57
N TYR A 532 -28.26 -4.61 -17.02
CA TYR A 532 -29.25 -5.19 -16.11
C TYR A 532 -28.70 -6.43 -15.37
N LYS A 533 -28.02 -7.35 -16.06
CA LYS A 533 -27.37 -8.50 -15.44
C LYS A 533 -26.24 -8.04 -14.49
N ALA A 534 -25.47 -7.05 -14.88
CA ALA A 534 -24.41 -6.44 -14.06
C ALA A 534 -24.97 -5.86 -12.75
N SER A 535 -26.14 -5.22 -12.75
CA SER A 535 -26.76 -4.71 -11.53
C SER A 535 -27.15 -5.81 -10.53
N LYS A 536 -27.33 -7.05 -11.00
CA LYS A 536 -27.60 -8.22 -10.14
C LYS A 536 -26.34 -8.88 -9.62
N ILE A 537 -25.26 -8.87 -10.40
CA ILE A 537 -23.94 -9.37 -9.98
C ILE A 537 -23.32 -8.43 -8.94
N TRP A 538 -23.23 -7.16 -9.30
CA TRP A 538 -22.75 -6.10 -8.41
C TRP A 538 -23.96 -5.31 -7.90
N PHE A 539 -24.52 -5.78 -6.80
CA PHE A 539 -25.74 -5.21 -6.20
C PHE A 539 -25.50 -3.79 -5.67
N GLY A 540 -26.57 -3.00 -5.62
CA GLY A 540 -26.52 -1.61 -5.14
C GLY A 540 -26.54 -1.47 -3.63
N PRO A 541 -26.49 -0.23 -3.14
CA PRO A 541 -26.63 0.10 -1.72
C PRO A 541 -27.98 -0.36 -1.20
N LEU A 542 -28.10 -0.40 0.14
CA LEU A 542 -29.42 -0.54 0.77
C LEU A 542 -30.34 0.57 0.24
N GLN A 543 -31.52 0.21 -0.20
CA GLN A 543 -32.50 1.23 -0.54
C GLN A 543 -32.75 2.06 0.72
N ARG A 544 -32.36 3.33 0.67
CA ARG A 544 -32.80 4.29 1.67
C ARG A 544 -34.31 4.28 1.61
N GLU A 545 -34.95 3.78 2.65
CA GLU A 545 -36.39 3.96 2.76
C GLU A 545 -36.66 5.46 2.62
N ARG A 546 -37.64 5.87 1.82
CA ARG A 546 -38.02 7.27 1.63
C ARG A 546 -38.29 8.00 2.95
N GLN A 547 -38.52 7.24 4.02
CA GLN A 547 -38.62 7.71 5.39
C GLN A 547 -37.27 8.30 5.92
N ILE A 548 -36.13 7.68 5.57
CA ILE A 548 -34.79 8.18 5.99
C ILE A 548 -34.43 9.49 5.27
N GLU A 549 -34.80 9.65 3.99
CA GLU A 549 -34.64 10.95 3.29
C GLU A 549 -35.52 12.03 3.91
N ALA A 550 -36.74 11.71 4.31
CA ALA A 550 -37.61 12.62 5.04
C ALA A 550 -37.06 12.93 6.44
N ASP A 551 -36.49 11.93 7.13
CA ASP A 551 -35.90 12.09 8.46
C ASP A 551 -34.57 12.87 8.41
N VAL A 552 -33.70 12.64 7.40
CA VAL A 552 -32.47 13.44 7.18
C VAL A 552 -32.83 14.86 6.78
N LYS A 553 -33.83 15.07 5.94
CA LYS A 553 -34.33 16.39 5.58
C LYS A 553 -34.95 17.06 6.79
N LYS A 554 -35.75 16.35 7.58
CA LYS A 554 -36.33 16.82 8.82
C LYS A 554 -35.25 17.13 9.85
N LYS A 555 -34.26 16.27 10.06
CA LYS A 555 -33.10 16.53 10.91
C LYS A 555 -32.33 17.77 10.46
N THR A 556 -32.06 17.93 9.17
CA THR A 556 -31.36 19.10 8.63
C THR A 556 -32.19 20.37 8.82
N ASP A 557 -33.50 20.30 8.65
CA ASP A 557 -34.39 21.45 8.86
C ASP A 557 -34.58 21.73 10.35
N ASP A 558 -34.59 20.72 11.21
CA ASP A 558 -34.58 20.86 12.67
C ASP A 558 -33.27 21.47 13.17
N TYR A 559 -32.11 21.04 12.65
CA TYR A 559 -30.80 21.65 12.89
C TYR A 559 -30.80 23.13 12.49
N ARG A 560 -31.31 23.48 11.31
CA ARG A 560 -31.44 24.85 10.85
C ARG A 560 -32.37 25.68 11.74
N ARG A 561 -33.49 25.07 12.20
CA ARG A 561 -34.46 25.73 13.08
C ARG A 561 -33.89 25.97 14.47
N ILE A 562 -33.13 25.05 15.05
CA ILE A 562 -32.43 25.22 16.33
C ILE A 562 -31.36 26.31 16.22
N LEU A 563 -30.55 26.29 15.16
CA LEU A 563 -29.55 27.30 14.89
C LEU A 563 -30.18 28.68 14.66
N ALA A 564 -31.36 28.73 14.02
CA ALA A 564 -32.08 29.98 13.74
C ALA A 564 -32.90 30.49 14.91
N GLY A 565 -33.35 29.61 15.79
CA GLY A 565 -34.27 29.96 16.89
C GLY A 565 -33.58 30.32 18.20
N LYS A 566 -32.97 29.32 18.83
CA LYS A 566 -32.41 29.48 20.19
C LYS A 566 -30.98 30.01 20.25
N LEU A 567 -30.18 29.79 19.22
CA LEU A 567 -28.76 30.18 19.21
C LEU A 567 -28.50 31.47 18.45
N ALA A 568 -29.48 31.97 17.71
CA ALA A 568 -29.35 33.27 17.02
C ALA A 568 -29.38 34.45 18.01
N CYS A 569 -28.38 35.29 17.92
CA CYS A 569 -28.24 36.59 18.58
C CYS A 569 -27.87 36.61 20.07
N GLU A 570 -28.00 35.54 20.85
CA GLU A 570 -27.71 35.61 22.31
C GLU A 570 -26.47 34.83 22.74
N THR A 571 -26.07 33.80 21.99
CA THR A 571 -24.93 32.93 22.35
C THR A 571 -23.68 33.32 21.58
N ILE A 572 -22.62 33.68 22.30
CA ILE A 572 -21.29 33.89 21.72
C ILE A 572 -20.47 32.66 21.92
N PHE A 573 -19.94 32.13 20.81
CA PHE A 573 -19.02 31.01 20.79
C PHE A 573 -17.57 31.48 20.70
N HIS A 574 -16.65 30.73 21.29
CA HIS A 574 -15.25 31.09 21.37
C HIS A 574 -14.36 29.93 20.85
N ILE A 575 -13.26 30.30 20.21
CA ILE A 575 -12.10 29.44 19.99
C ILE A 575 -10.91 30.08 20.69
N LYS A 576 -10.28 29.34 21.62
CA LYS A 576 -9.00 29.74 22.22
C LYS A 576 -7.98 28.64 21.95
N TYR A 577 -6.96 28.98 21.18
CA TYR A 577 -5.96 28.01 20.74
C TYR A 577 -4.61 28.69 20.53
N THR A 578 -3.51 28.01 20.93
CA THR A 578 -2.15 28.45 20.63
C THR A 578 -1.56 27.56 19.56
N LYS A 579 -1.24 28.12 18.40
CA LYS A 579 -0.72 27.39 17.25
C LYS A 579 0.82 27.38 17.31
N GLY A 580 1.43 26.19 17.43
CA GLY A 580 2.87 25.93 17.39
C GLY A 580 3.50 25.70 18.78
N GLU A 581 4.22 24.55 18.91
CA GLU A 581 4.98 24.19 20.11
C GLU A 581 6.41 24.75 20.15
N ASN A 582 6.92 25.30 19.03
CA ASN A 582 8.29 25.82 18.90
C ASN A 582 8.26 27.29 18.49
N ASP A 583 8.68 28.14 19.41
CA ASP A 583 9.02 29.56 19.27
C ASP A 583 8.04 30.46 18.49
N ASN A 584 7.30 31.28 19.21
CA ASN A 584 6.29 32.24 18.80
C ASN A 584 4.89 31.66 18.47
N GLY A 585 4.33 30.91 19.43
CA GLY A 585 2.95 30.42 19.32
C GLY A 585 1.95 31.59 19.11
N HIS A 586 1.25 31.58 17.96
CA HIS A 586 0.20 32.57 17.68
C HIS A 586 -1.03 32.27 18.52
N LEU A 587 -1.45 33.23 19.32
CA LEU A 587 -2.65 33.13 20.15
C LEU A 587 -3.89 33.46 19.33
N ILE A 588 -4.73 32.47 19.10
CA ILE A 588 -6.05 32.61 18.51
C ILE A 588 -7.06 32.80 19.64
N ASP A 589 -7.81 33.90 19.62
CA ASP A 589 -8.93 34.20 20.52
C ASP A 589 -10.08 34.75 19.66
N ALA A 590 -10.79 33.84 19.00
CA ALA A 590 -11.86 34.23 18.07
C ALA A 590 -13.24 34.05 18.73
N LYS A 591 -14.14 34.97 18.39
CA LYS A 591 -15.53 34.99 18.81
C LYS A 591 -16.44 34.86 17.61
N MET A 592 -17.51 34.09 17.75
CA MET A 592 -18.50 33.86 16.70
C MET A 592 -19.91 34.01 17.28
N ARG A 593 -20.81 34.64 16.52
CA ARG A 593 -22.24 34.58 16.74
C ARG A 593 -22.96 34.00 15.52
N ILE A 594 -24.19 33.55 15.73
CA ILE A 594 -25.05 33.02 14.68
C ILE A 594 -26.17 34.04 14.44
N GLU A 595 -26.37 34.43 13.20
CA GLU A 595 -27.48 35.28 12.78
C GLU A 595 -28.27 34.62 11.67
N VAL A 596 -29.58 34.89 11.59
CA VAL A 596 -30.44 34.44 10.50
C VAL A 596 -30.54 35.53 9.45
N ILE A 597 -30.04 35.27 8.26
CA ILE A 597 -30.11 36.17 7.13
C ILE A 597 -30.81 35.44 5.97
N ASN A 598 -31.95 35.93 5.52
CA ASN A 598 -32.79 35.32 4.49
C ASN A 598 -33.15 33.85 4.82
N ASP A 599 -33.63 33.61 6.02
CA ASP A 599 -34.02 32.28 6.57
C ASP A 599 -32.89 31.23 6.60
N LYS A 600 -31.64 31.65 6.55
CA LYS A 600 -30.47 30.79 6.65
C LYS A 600 -29.54 31.22 7.77
N PRO A 601 -29.00 30.28 8.57
CA PRO A 601 -27.99 30.62 9.58
C PRO A 601 -26.71 31.11 8.90
N ARG A 602 -26.16 32.22 9.45
CA ARG A 602 -24.85 32.76 9.10
C ARG A 602 -23.99 32.77 10.34
N PHE A 603 -22.73 32.36 10.15
CA PHE A 603 -21.75 32.26 11.21
C PHE A 603 -20.82 33.48 11.12
N ILE A 604 -20.97 34.41 12.03
CA ILE A 604 -20.29 35.71 11.97
C ILE A 604 -19.11 35.70 12.91
N VAL A 605 -17.90 35.79 12.36
CA VAL A 605 -16.70 36.00 13.18
C VAL A 605 -16.64 37.48 13.55
N MET A 606 -16.68 37.76 14.87
CA MET A 606 -16.94 39.09 15.40
C MET A 606 -15.70 39.97 15.41
N ALA A 607 -15.90 41.27 15.31
CA ALA A 607 -14.88 42.27 15.57
C ALA A 607 -14.22 42.05 16.95
N GLY A 608 -12.95 42.35 17.05
CA GLY A 608 -12.14 42.07 18.24
C GLY A 608 -11.65 40.64 18.35
N SER A 609 -12.01 39.76 17.42
CA SER A 609 -11.43 38.41 17.31
C SER A 609 -9.99 38.48 16.86
N ARG A 610 -9.09 37.76 17.57
CA ARG A 610 -7.72 37.55 17.16
C ARG A 610 -7.65 36.25 16.36
N ILE A 611 -7.31 36.36 15.10
CA ILE A 611 -7.31 35.27 14.12
C ILE A 611 -5.94 35.12 13.46
N PHE A 612 -5.68 33.98 12.87
CA PHE A 612 -4.49 33.70 12.08
C PHE A 612 -4.88 33.18 10.69
N PRO A 613 -5.22 34.08 9.74
CA PRO A 613 -5.76 33.70 8.44
C PRO A 613 -4.70 33.14 7.47
N TYR A 614 -3.46 32.97 7.88
CA TYR A 614 -2.35 32.53 7.04
C TYR A 614 -2.27 31.01 6.90
N ALA A 615 -1.93 30.55 5.68
CA ALA A 615 -1.71 29.16 5.25
C ALA A 615 -2.95 28.41 4.76
N LEU A 616 -3.76 29.05 3.95
CA LEU A 616 -4.88 28.40 3.27
C LEU A 616 -4.49 27.93 1.86
N GLU A 617 -3.51 27.01 1.73
CA GLU A 617 -3.43 26.16 0.54
C GLU A 617 -4.67 25.27 0.53
N GLY A 618 -5.61 25.53 -0.39
CA GLY A 618 -6.82 24.74 -0.60
C GLY A 618 -8.15 25.32 -0.11
N VAL A 619 -8.20 26.57 0.35
CA VAL A 619 -9.45 27.25 0.70
C VAL A 619 -10.14 27.86 -0.52
N LYS A 620 -11.49 27.85 -0.50
CA LYS A 620 -12.33 28.37 -1.58
C LYS A 620 -11.88 29.80 -2.01
N PRO A 621 -11.84 30.09 -3.30
CA PRO A 621 -11.35 31.38 -3.86
C PRO A 621 -11.93 32.61 -3.23
N THR A 622 -13.14 32.55 -2.66
CA THR A 622 -13.82 33.66 -1.98
C THR A 622 -13.12 34.17 -0.71
N PHE A 623 -12.37 33.31 -0.01
CA PHE A 623 -11.63 33.71 1.20
C PHE A 623 -10.26 34.26 0.86
N GLU A 624 -9.57 33.66 -0.12
CA GLU A 624 -8.28 34.17 -0.60
C GLU A 624 -8.38 35.62 -1.11
N ASP A 625 -9.45 35.93 -1.82
CA ASP A 625 -9.67 37.29 -2.33
C ASP A 625 -9.88 38.30 -1.21
N LYS A 626 -10.58 37.95 -0.12
CA LYS A 626 -10.78 38.84 1.01
C LYS A 626 -9.48 39.01 1.81
N ILE A 627 -8.77 37.94 2.12
CA ILE A 627 -7.46 37.96 2.81
C ILE A 627 -6.48 38.84 2.02
N ARG A 628 -6.40 38.64 0.70
CA ARG A 628 -5.53 39.41 -0.20
C ARG A 628 -5.91 40.89 -0.27
N LYS A 629 -7.21 41.20 -0.34
CA LYS A 629 -7.71 42.57 -0.39
C LYS A 629 -7.47 43.35 0.92
N CYS A 630 -7.51 42.65 2.06
CA CYS A 630 -7.24 43.24 3.38
C CYS A 630 -5.75 43.26 3.73
N GLY A 631 -4.86 42.60 2.92
CA GLY A 631 -3.41 42.60 3.17
C GLY A 631 -3.00 41.79 4.42
N TRP A 632 -3.80 40.81 4.83
CA TRP A 632 -3.54 40.02 6.03
C TRP A 632 -2.53 38.92 5.74
N HIS A 633 -1.39 38.98 6.41
CA HIS A 633 -0.29 38.02 6.20
C HIS A 633 0.20 37.37 7.48
N ASP A 634 -0.38 37.71 8.65
CA ASP A 634 0.02 37.25 9.97
C ASP A 634 -1.18 37.33 10.93
N GLU A 635 -0.94 37.19 12.25
CA GLU A 635 -1.93 37.37 13.28
C GLU A 635 -2.62 38.75 13.17
N VAL A 636 -3.95 38.75 13.13
CA VAL A 636 -4.77 39.95 12.93
C VAL A 636 -5.87 40.01 13.98
N VAL A 637 -6.11 41.21 14.50
CA VAL A 637 -7.33 41.50 15.27
C VAL A 637 -8.35 42.16 14.34
N LEU A 638 -9.51 41.53 14.21
CA LEU A 638 -10.57 42.00 13.31
C LEU A 638 -11.14 43.32 13.81
N GLU A 639 -11.20 44.32 12.94
CA GLU A 639 -11.80 45.62 13.22
C GLU A 639 -13.32 45.62 12.96
N GLU A 640 -13.81 44.73 12.11
CA GLU A 640 -15.21 44.56 11.73
C GLU A 640 -15.67 43.10 11.76
N ASP A 641 -16.98 42.90 11.83
CA ASP A 641 -17.59 41.58 11.75
C ASP A 641 -17.47 40.97 10.34
N ILE A 642 -17.11 39.67 10.28
CA ILE A 642 -17.01 38.94 9.02
C ILE A 642 -18.20 37.98 8.89
N ASN A 643 -19.12 38.29 8.00
CA ASN A 643 -20.44 37.63 7.87
C ASN A 643 -20.61 36.74 6.63
N ILE A 644 -19.52 36.23 6.06
CA ILE A 644 -19.55 35.50 4.79
C ILE A 644 -19.69 33.95 4.95
N PHE A 645 -19.71 33.45 6.17
CA PHE A 645 -19.65 32.01 6.41
C PHE A 645 -21.02 31.33 6.46
N GLU A 646 -21.19 30.25 5.70
CA GLU A 646 -22.42 29.47 5.65
C GLU A 646 -22.35 28.18 6.52
N SER A 647 -21.22 27.93 7.16
CA SER A 647 -21.04 26.83 8.09
C SER A 647 -20.08 27.20 9.22
N PRO A 648 -20.21 26.54 10.40
CA PRO A 648 -19.32 26.77 11.52
C PRO A 648 -17.88 26.33 11.22
N SER A 649 -17.70 25.31 10.38
CA SER A 649 -16.37 24.86 9.96
C SER A 649 -15.68 25.85 9.04
N ALA A 650 -16.42 26.55 8.16
CA ALA A 650 -15.83 27.64 7.35
C ALA A 650 -15.37 28.81 8.23
N ALA A 651 -16.15 29.16 9.25
CA ALA A 651 -15.80 30.20 10.21
C ALA A 651 -14.59 29.82 11.07
N SER A 652 -14.49 28.56 11.52
CA SER A 652 -13.34 28.08 12.31
C SER A 652 -12.07 27.97 11.46
N CYS A 653 -12.15 27.46 10.25
CA CYS A 653 -11.01 27.42 9.32
C CYS A 653 -10.45 28.82 9.05
N PHE A 654 -11.31 29.81 8.88
CA PHE A 654 -10.91 31.21 8.73
C PHE A 654 -10.21 31.75 9.98
N ALA A 655 -10.72 31.46 11.18
CA ALA A 655 -10.16 31.95 12.43
C ALA A 655 -8.78 31.33 12.73
N VAL A 656 -8.58 30.03 12.46
CA VAL A 656 -7.35 29.30 12.83
C VAL A 656 -6.32 29.18 11.70
N GLY A 657 -6.66 29.61 10.48
CA GLY A 657 -5.76 29.53 9.33
C GLY A 657 -5.37 28.09 8.99
N GLY A 658 -6.33 27.17 8.99
CA GLY A 658 -6.10 25.76 8.70
C GLY A 658 -7.38 24.94 8.75
N SER A 659 -7.27 23.63 8.44
CA SER A 659 -8.42 22.71 8.51
C SER A 659 -8.88 22.54 9.96
N SER A 660 -10.14 22.79 10.24
CA SER A 660 -10.75 22.64 11.57
C SER A 660 -12.22 22.24 11.47
N ASN A 661 -12.71 21.49 12.46
CA ASN A 661 -14.12 21.13 12.57
C ASN A 661 -14.85 22.14 13.46
N GLY A 662 -15.56 23.10 12.86
CA GLY A 662 -16.23 24.16 13.60
C GLY A 662 -17.33 23.69 14.54
N TRP A 663 -17.88 22.50 14.36
CA TRP A 663 -18.87 21.94 15.27
C TRP A 663 -18.27 21.58 16.63
N THR A 664 -17.03 21.15 16.69
CA THR A 664 -16.31 20.75 17.90
C THR A 664 -15.32 21.80 18.41
N TRP A 665 -15.04 22.85 17.64
CA TRP A 665 -14.08 23.88 17.99
C TRP A 665 -14.73 25.14 18.58
N TRP A 666 -15.94 25.49 18.13
CA TRP A 666 -16.70 26.59 18.71
C TRP A 666 -17.37 26.13 19.99
N MET A 667 -17.03 26.78 21.12
CA MET A 667 -17.56 26.50 22.47
C MET A 667 -18.26 27.71 23.04
N ASN A 668 -19.34 27.50 23.77
CA ASN A 668 -19.99 28.57 24.54
C ASN A 668 -19.21 28.90 25.82
N SER A 669 -19.73 29.84 26.64
CA SER A 669 -19.11 30.24 27.90
C SER A 669 -19.03 29.11 28.94
N ASN A 670 -19.81 28.04 28.81
CA ASN A 670 -19.84 26.90 29.70
C ASN A 670 -18.85 25.80 29.26
N GLY A 671 -18.18 25.95 28.10
CA GLY A 671 -17.27 24.98 27.53
C GLY A 671 -17.96 23.88 26.68
N GLU A 672 -19.27 24.02 26.43
CA GLU A 672 -20.03 23.10 25.56
C GLU A 672 -19.78 23.45 24.09
N THR A 673 -19.51 22.45 23.28
CA THR A 673 -19.31 22.62 21.84
C THR A 673 -20.63 22.89 21.12
N LEU A 674 -20.57 23.51 19.94
CA LEU A 674 -21.74 23.76 19.12
C LEU A 674 -22.49 22.45 18.78
N ASP A 675 -21.75 21.35 18.57
CA ASP A 675 -22.33 20.03 18.30
C ASP A 675 -23.09 19.45 19.51
N GLU A 676 -22.53 19.56 20.71
CA GLU A 676 -23.19 19.11 21.95
C GLU A 676 -24.47 19.88 22.26
N ILE A 677 -24.45 21.18 22.04
CA ILE A 677 -25.65 22.03 22.30
C ILE A 677 -26.77 21.67 21.33
N VAL A 678 -26.44 21.55 20.04
CA VAL A 678 -27.45 21.23 19.01
C VAL A 678 -27.97 19.81 19.16
N ALA A 679 -27.11 18.84 19.51
CA ALA A 679 -27.51 17.46 19.79
C ALA A 679 -28.44 17.35 21.01
N GLY A 680 -28.10 18.04 22.11
CA GLY A 680 -28.94 18.07 23.33
C GLY A 680 -30.29 18.75 23.14
N ASP A 681 -30.41 19.74 22.26
CA ASP A 681 -31.69 20.36 21.92
C ASP A 681 -32.54 19.52 20.96
N LEU A 682 -31.90 18.71 20.11
CA LEU A 682 -32.58 17.71 19.28
C LEU A 682 -33.18 16.60 20.13
N GLU A 683 -32.44 16.04 21.09
CA GLU A 683 -32.96 15.01 21.99
C GLU A 683 -34.19 15.49 22.76
N ARG A 684 -34.15 16.70 23.31
CA ARG A 684 -35.31 17.33 24.00
C ARG A 684 -36.51 17.58 23.09
N SER A 685 -36.30 17.88 21.81
CA SER A 685 -37.38 18.12 20.84
C SER A 685 -38.08 16.82 20.36
N TYR A 686 -37.50 15.66 20.65
CA TYR A 686 -38.12 14.35 20.38
C TYR A 686 -38.78 13.75 21.62
N GLU A 687 -38.53 14.29 22.82
CA GLU A 687 -39.21 13.89 24.06
C GLU A 687 -40.49 14.73 24.35
N GLU A 688 -40.64 15.90 23.73
CA GLU A 688 -41.90 16.71 23.70
C GLU A 688 -42.76 16.35 22.48
#